data_b21712c6f3331a443eac2fdcf171d3c5
#
_entry.id   b21712c6f3331a443eac2fdcf171d3c5
#
_cell.length_a   1.000
_cell.length_b   1.000
_cell.length_c   1.000
_cell.angle_alpha   90.00
_cell.angle_beta   90.00
_cell.angle_gamma   90.00
#
_symmetry.space_group_name_H-M   'P 1'
#
loop_
_entity.id
_entity.type
_entity.pdbx_description
1 polymer ?
#
loop_
_entity_poly.entity_id
_entity_poly.type
_entity_poly.pdbx_seq_one_letter_code
_entity_poly.pdbx_strand_id
1 'polypeptide(L)'
;MLAKGAGTTARSVGRARDLEPGHRRDGIALALLGLAVILAASSWFGAAGPVGDWLDTFWRTLIGAAVVLVPIALAAVGVTLMRTEPDPDARPRLILGSSMIALPALGLWHLWAGSPQDPAARQHASGFFGFAIGGPLSDGLTAWIAAPLLFIGVLFGVLLVTGTTIREVPSTVRAMFSARGYDEYDYDDYDDEDTAVISESDDFSDGYYDDPGSYGDDAEQAWPTGTPMDNYPLSDEAPTIPEPTAKTRKKKAKQSTMTLDRVVDGPYALPSLELLIAGDPPKRRSAGNDRMIEAITEVLDQFKVNASVTGCTRGPTVTRYEVELGPGVKVEKITALQRNIAYAVATESVRMLAPIPGKSAVGIEVPNVDREMVRLADVLTDPATRGDHHPLVIGLGKDIEGEYISANLAKMPHLLVAGSTGSGKSSFVNSMLVSLLVRATPEEVRMILIDPKMVELTPYEGIPHLITPIITQPKKAAAALAWLVEEMEQRYQDMQASRVRHIDDFNKKVRSGEITTPLGSQREYKPYPYIVAIVDELADLMMTAPRDVEDAIVRITQKARAAGIHLVLATQRPSVDVVTGLIKTNVPSRLAFATSSLTDSRVILDQQGAEKLIGMGDGLFLPMGANKPIRLQGAFITDDEIHAVVEATKSQAEPEYTEGVTNAKTNSERTDVDPDIGDDMDVFLQAVELVVSSQFGSTSMLQRKLRVGFAKAGRLMDLMETRNIVGPSEGSKAREVLVKPDELAATLASIRGSDTGSDDDE
;
A
#
# COMPACT_ATOMS: atom_id res chain seq x y z
N MET A 1 20.61 -53.15 -16.70
CA MET A 1 21.16 -52.06 -15.85
C MET A 1 20.81 -50.65 -16.35
N LEU A 2 20.80 -50.38 -17.65
CA LEU A 2 20.49 -49.06 -18.20
C LEU A 2 19.08 -48.54 -17.90
N ALA A 3 18.06 -49.39 -17.87
CA ALA A 3 16.68 -48.98 -17.54
C ALA A 3 16.45 -48.59 -16.07
N LYS A 4 17.26 -49.14 -15.12
CA LYS A 4 17.21 -48.72 -13.71
C LYS A 4 17.93 -47.42 -13.46
N GLY A 5 18.96 -47.11 -14.26
CA GLY A 5 19.66 -45.80 -14.22
C GLY A 5 18.78 -44.66 -14.75
N ALA A 6 18.05 -44.86 -15.85
CA ALA A 6 17.13 -43.87 -16.41
C ALA A 6 15.96 -43.53 -15.47
N GLY A 7 15.45 -44.55 -14.73
CA GLY A 7 14.37 -44.31 -13.75
C GLY A 7 14.81 -43.61 -12.46
N THR A 8 16.08 -43.68 -12.08
CA THR A 8 16.63 -42.94 -10.94
C THR A 8 16.95 -41.50 -11.31
N THR A 9 17.50 -41.25 -12.50
CA THR A 9 17.71 -39.89 -13.02
C THR A 9 16.39 -39.14 -13.28
N ALA A 10 15.35 -39.80 -13.81
CA ALA A 10 14.05 -39.17 -14.00
C ALA A 10 13.36 -38.79 -12.66
N ARG A 11 13.59 -39.60 -11.59
CA ARG A 11 13.09 -39.30 -10.24
C ARG A 11 13.89 -38.22 -9.52
N SER A 12 15.19 -38.08 -9.79
CA SER A 12 16.00 -36.98 -9.24
C SER A 12 15.70 -35.64 -9.93
N VAL A 13 15.39 -35.66 -11.24
CA VAL A 13 14.95 -34.48 -11.99
C VAL A 13 13.55 -33.99 -11.51
N GLY A 14 12.66 -34.92 -11.11
CA GLY A 14 11.36 -34.57 -10.48
C GLY A 14 11.50 -33.87 -9.12
N ARG A 15 12.58 -34.14 -8.37
CA ARG A 15 12.90 -33.47 -7.09
C ARG A 15 13.61 -32.13 -7.23
N ALA A 16 13.98 -31.72 -8.42
CA ALA A 16 14.55 -30.41 -8.69
C ALA A 16 13.58 -29.23 -8.37
N ARG A 17 12.32 -29.58 -8.07
CA ARG A 17 11.32 -28.60 -7.62
C ARG A 17 11.51 -28.17 -6.16
N ASP A 18 12.26 -28.95 -5.36
CA ASP A 18 12.50 -28.74 -3.93
C ASP A 18 13.86 -28.03 -3.66
N LEU A 19 14.61 -27.68 -4.71
CA LEU A 19 15.85 -26.91 -4.58
C LEU A 19 15.55 -25.44 -4.28
N GLU A 20 16.35 -24.85 -3.38
CA GLU A 20 16.30 -23.43 -3.10
C GLU A 20 16.35 -22.58 -4.38
N PRO A 21 15.62 -21.46 -4.44
CA PRO A 21 15.49 -20.64 -5.65
C PRO A 21 16.85 -20.19 -6.23
N GLY A 22 17.87 -19.97 -5.39
CA GLY A 22 19.23 -19.61 -5.79
C GLY A 22 19.91 -20.70 -6.60
N HIS A 23 19.98 -21.94 -6.12
CA HIS A 23 20.61 -23.06 -6.78
C HIS A 23 19.94 -23.45 -8.12
N ARG A 24 18.61 -23.27 -8.21
CA ARG A 24 17.89 -23.46 -9.50
C ARG A 24 18.33 -22.45 -10.55
N ARG A 25 18.55 -21.23 -10.14
CA ARG A 25 18.95 -20.13 -11.02
C ARG A 25 20.37 -20.30 -11.54
N ASP A 26 21.28 -20.69 -10.68
CA ASP A 26 22.66 -21.00 -11.05
C ASP A 26 22.73 -22.21 -12.01
N GLY A 27 21.90 -23.23 -11.78
CA GLY A 27 21.77 -24.38 -12.67
C GLY A 27 21.27 -23.98 -14.08
N ILE A 28 20.29 -23.09 -14.18
CA ILE A 28 19.80 -22.55 -15.46
C ILE A 28 20.90 -21.71 -16.14
N ALA A 29 21.59 -20.87 -15.40
CA ALA A 29 22.66 -20.02 -15.93
C ALA A 29 23.83 -20.86 -16.47
N LEU A 30 24.24 -21.90 -15.76
CA LEU A 30 25.26 -22.83 -16.24
C LEU A 30 24.82 -23.62 -17.49
N ALA A 31 23.54 -24.04 -17.53
CA ALA A 31 22.99 -24.71 -18.71
C ALA A 31 22.97 -23.77 -19.93
N LEU A 32 22.64 -22.50 -19.77
CA LEU A 32 22.70 -21.48 -20.82
C LEU A 32 24.12 -21.23 -21.31
N LEU A 33 25.09 -21.17 -20.41
CA LEU A 33 26.51 -21.06 -20.75
C LEU A 33 27.02 -22.30 -21.52
N GLY A 34 26.64 -23.51 -21.08
CA GLY A 34 26.94 -24.74 -21.78
C GLY A 34 26.36 -24.76 -23.21
N LEU A 35 25.10 -24.34 -23.37
CA LEU A 35 24.45 -24.20 -24.68
C LEU A 35 25.13 -23.14 -25.54
N ALA A 36 25.52 -22.01 -24.95
CA ALA A 36 26.28 -20.96 -25.64
C ALA A 36 27.61 -21.48 -26.21
N VAL A 37 28.35 -22.31 -25.46
CA VAL A 37 29.61 -22.93 -25.92
C VAL A 37 29.35 -23.88 -27.10
N ILE A 38 28.31 -24.73 -27.01
CA ILE A 38 27.95 -25.67 -28.10
C ILE A 38 27.58 -24.90 -29.35
N LEU A 39 26.75 -23.86 -29.24
CA LEU A 39 26.34 -23.04 -30.39
C LEU A 39 27.50 -22.21 -30.94
N ALA A 40 28.41 -21.72 -30.11
CA ALA A 40 29.62 -21.03 -30.59
C ALA A 40 30.54 -21.99 -31.36
N ALA A 41 30.77 -23.20 -30.85
CA ALA A 41 31.56 -24.22 -31.52
C ALA A 41 30.95 -24.61 -32.89
N SER A 42 29.62 -24.68 -32.97
CA SER A 42 28.92 -25.02 -34.20
C SER A 42 28.91 -23.85 -35.20
N SER A 43 28.40 -22.68 -34.78
CA SER A 43 28.16 -21.56 -35.70
C SER A 43 29.40 -20.77 -36.11
N TRP A 44 30.47 -20.76 -35.26
CA TRP A 44 31.72 -20.03 -35.56
C TRP A 44 32.81 -20.90 -36.09
N PHE A 45 32.91 -22.16 -35.65
CA PHE A 45 34.01 -23.05 -35.97
C PHE A 45 33.62 -24.31 -36.77
N GLY A 46 32.33 -24.63 -36.91
CA GLY A 46 31.84 -25.85 -37.54
C GLY A 46 32.32 -27.14 -36.84
N ALA A 47 32.62 -27.08 -35.54
CA ALA A 47 33.33 -28.12 -34.79
C ALA A 47 32.45 -28.92 -33.82
N ALA A 48 31.12 -28.73 -33.78
CA ALA A 48 30.23 -29.33 -32.80
C ALA A 48 29.60 -30.68 -33.21
N GLY A 49 30.04 -31.28 -34.31
CA GLY A 49 29.53 -32.57 -34.79
C GLY A 49 28.05 -32.58 -35.17
N PRO A 50 27.42 -33.74 -35.39
CA PRO A 50 26.05 -33.82 -35.94
C PRO A 50 24.98 -33.11 -35.10
N VAL A 51 25.14 -33.02 -33.80
CA VAL A 51 24.22 -32.32 -32.89
C VAL A 51 24.36 -30.81 -33.09
N GLY A 52 25.58 -30.31 -33.21
CA GLY A 52 25.85 -28.90 -33.47
C GLY A 52 25.33 -28.47 -34.83
N ASP A 53 25.54 -29.29 -35.89
CA ASP A 53 25.05 -29.02 -37.25
C ASP A 53 23.53 -28.97 -37.27
N TRP A 54 22.84 -29.85 -36.56
CA TRP A 54 21.38 -29.81 -36.41
C TRP A 54 20.90 -28.54 -35.70
N LEU A 55 21.55 -28.15 -34.60
CA LEU A 55 21.23 -26.93 -33.86
C LEU A 55 21.50 -25.67 -34.73
N ASP A 56 22.60 -25.60 -35.39
CA ASP A 56 22.92 -24.48 -36.30
C ASP A 56 21.88 -24.37 -37.43
N THR A 57 21.54 -25.47 -38.08
CA THR A 57 20.51 -25.50 -39.14
C THR A 57 19.14 -25.06 -38.60
N PHE A 58 18.76 -25.54 -37.41
CA PHE A 58 17.52 -25.15 -36.76
C PHE A 58 17.47 -23.63 -36.50
N TRP A 59 18.49 -23.06 -35.89
CA TRP A 59 18.52 -21.63 -35.59
C TRP A 59 18.68 -20.79 -36.86
N ARG A 60 19.44 -21.22 -37.86
CA ARG A 60 19.51 -20.52 -39.17
C ARG A 60 18.16 -20.48 -39.88
N THR A 61 17.36 -21.52 -39.74
CA THR A 61 16.01 -21.52 -40.32
C THR A 61 15.13 -20.47 -39.65
N LEU A 62 15.24 -20.29 -38.34
CA LEU A 62 14.43 -19.35 -37.58
C LEU A 62 14.90 -17.88 -37.71
N ILE A 63 16.20 -17.63 -37.51
CA ILE A 63 16.76 -16.26 -37.39
C ILE A 63 17.87 -15.96 -38.41
N GLY A 64 18.14 -16.87 -39.30
CA GLY A 64 19.11 -16.70 -40.41
C GLY A 64 20.56 -16.54 -39.90
N ALA A 65 21.31 -15.65 -40.56
CA ALA A 65 22.69 -15.33 -40.22
C ALA A 65 22.86 -14.73 -38.79
N ALA A 66 21.80 -14.24 -38.16
CA ALA A 66 21.83 -13.75 -36.79
C ALA A 66 22.14 -14.85 -35.74
N VAL A 67 22.18 -16.13 -36.15
CA VAL A 67 22.61 -17.25 -35.30
C VAL A 67 24.00 -17.02 -34.70
N VAL A 68 24.88 -16.30 -35.39
CA VAL A 68 26.24 -15.96 -34.92
C VAL A 68 26.21 -15.13 -33.61
N LEU A 69 25.14 -14.39 -33.34
CA LEU A 69 24.98 -13.59 -32.12
C LEU A 69 24.35 -14.36 -30.95
N VAL A 70 23.72 -15.52 -31.24
CA VAL A 70 23.02 -16.30 -30.19
C VAL A 70 23.94 -16.77 -29.05
N PRO A 71 25.16 -17.28 -29.32
CA PRO A 71 26.08 -17.65 -28.23
C PRO A 71 26.42 -16.49 -27.30
N ILE A 72 26.62 -15.29 -27.85
CA ILE A 72 26.91 -14.08 -27.07
C ILE A 72 25.70 -13.69 -26.24
N ALA A 73 24.52 -13.73 -26.81
CA ALA A 73 23.28 -13.41 -26.11
C ALA A 73 23.00 -14.40 -24.95
N LEU A 74 23.14 -15.69 -25.18
CA LEU A 74 22.98 -16.73 -24.17
C LEU A 74 24.01 -16.60 -23.03
N ALA A 75 25.28 -16.32 -23.38
CA ALA A 75 26.32 -16.07 -22.41
C ALA A 75 26.04 -14.83 -21.56
N ALA A 76 25.60 -13.73 -22.18
CA ALA A 76 25.22 -12.51 -21.49
C ALA A 76 24.06 -12.75 -20.52
N VAL A 77 23.00 -13.45 -20.96
CA VAL A 77 21.87 -13.83 -20.10
C VAL A 77 22.32 -14.74 -18.95
N GLY A 78 23.17 -15.74 -19.21
CA GLY A 78 23.72 -16.62 -18.19
C GLY A 78 24.51 -15.87 -17.13
N VAL A 79 25.39 -14.95 -17.53
CA VAL A 79 26.18 -14.12 -16.63
C VAL A 79 25.32 -13.14 -15.82
N THR A 80 24.31 -12.52 -16.45
CA THR A 80 23.39 -11.64 -15.75
C THR A 80 22.54 -12.40 -14.72
N LEU A 81 22.09 -13.61 -15.04
CA LEU A 81 21.38 -14.47 -14.10
C LEU A 81 22.23 -14.84 -12.88
N MET A 82 23.54 -14.94 -13.01
CA MET A 82 24.46 -15.22 -11.89
C MET A 82 24.77 -13.98 -11.06
N ARG A 83 24.80 -12.78 -11.66
CA ARG A 83 25.25 -11.55 -11.00
C ARG A 83 24.15 -10.70 -10.38
N THR A 84 22.91 -10.81 -10.89
CA THR A 84 21.80 -9.97 -10.45
C THR A 84 20.86 -10.73 -9.54
N GLU A 85 20.32 -10.07 -8.51
CA GLU A 85 19.25 -10.62 -7.68
C GLU A 85 17.93 -10.74 -8.49
N PRO A 86 17.04 -11.68 -8.15
CA PRO A 86 15.77 -11.87 -8.86
C PRO A 86 14.85 -10.68 -8.61
N ASP A 87 14.62 -9.89 -9.66
CA ASP A 87 13.60 -8.85 -9.69
C ASP A 87 12.39 -9.34 -10.50
N PRO A 88 11.28 -9.72 -9.82
CA PRO A 88 10.07 -10.19 -10.49
C PRO A 88 9.42 -9.12 -11.36
N ASP A 89 9.51 -7.84 -10.98
CA ASP A 89 8.85 -6.72 -11.64
C ASP A 89 9.57 -6.31 -12.93
N ALA A 90 10.89 -6.53 -13.00
CA ALA A 90 11.67 -6.28 -14.21
C ALA A 90 11.49 -7.36 -15.28
N ARG A 91 11.08 -8.59 -14.93
CA ARG A 91 11.00 -9.72 -15.88
C ARG A 91 10.06 -9.48 -17.07
N PRO A 92 8.79 -9.05 -16.91
CA PRO A 92 7.89 -8.81 -18.03
C PRO A 92 8.44 -7.72 -18.98
N ARG A 93 9.02 -6.67 -18.40
CA ARG A 93 9.62 -5.55 -19.11
C ARG A 93 10.84 -5.98 -19.94
N LEU A 94 11.72 -6.80 -19.36
CA LEU A 94 12.91 -7.32 -20.04
C LEU A 94 12.54 -8.30 -21.18
N ILE A 95 11.57 -9.20 -20.96
CA ILE A 95 11.10 -10.14 -21.98
C ILE A 95 10.44 -9.39 -23.14
N LEU A 96 9.51 -8.47 -22.83
CA LEU A 96 8.81 -7.69 -23.85
C LEU A 96 9.79 -6.77 -24.59
N GLY A 97 10.67 -6.05 -23.87
CA GLY A 97 11.64 -5.14 -24.44
C GLY A 97 12.66 -5.87 -25.33
N SER A 98 13.20 -7.02 -24.91
CA SER A 98 14.13 -7.81 -25.72
C SER A 98 13.47 -8.39 -26.97
N SER A 99 12.21 -8.82 -26.91
CA SER A 99 11.44 -9.25 -28.06
C SER A 99 11.17 -8.10 -29.04
N MET A 100 10.87 -6.90 -28.54
CA MET A 100 10.66 -5.67 -29.30
C MET A 100 11.96 -5.14 -29.94
N ILE A 101 13.13 -5.53 -29.44
CA ILE A 101 14.42 -5.29 -30.12
C ILE A 101 14.68 -6.35 -31.19
N ALA A 102 14.62 -7.64 -30.82
CA ALA A 102 15.06 -8.73 -31.68
C ALA A 102 14.18 -8.89 -32.94
N LEU A 103 12.86 -8.88 -32.78
CA LEU A 103 11.95 -9.15 -33.90
C LEU A 103 11.96 -8.03 -34.97
N PRO A 104 11.84 -6.73 -34.62
CA PRO A 104 11.96 -5.67 -35.62
C PRO A 104 13.37 -5.56 -36.20
N ALA A 105 14.44 -5.87 -35.46
CA ALA A 105 15.80 -5.88 -36.01
C ALA A 105 15.99 -6.96 -37.07
N LEU A 106 15.42 -8.16 -36.85
CA LEU A 106 15.40 -9.22 -37.90
C LEU A 106 14.56 -8.79 -39.10
N GLY A 107 13.45 -8.07 -38.91
CA GLY A 107 12.65 -7.49 -40.00
C GLY A 107 13.43 -6.46 -40.78
N LEU A 108 14.16 -5.55 -40.14
CA LEU A 108 15.07 -4.59 -40.79
C LEU A 108 16.16 -5.30 -41.59
N TRP A 109 16.75 -6.35 -41.04
CA TRP A 109 17.75 -7.15 -41.75
C TRP A 109 17.15 -7.84 -42.97
N HIS A 110 15.91 -8.34 -42.89
CA HIS A 110 15.19 -8.91 -44.03
C HIS A 110 15.04 -7.89 -45.17
N LEU A 111 14.63 -6.67 -44.87
CA LEU A 111 14.49 -5.58 -45.82
C LEU A 111 15.84 -5.20 -46.45
N TRP A 112 16.91 -5.10 -45.62
CA TRP A 112 18.25 -4.76 -46.07
C TRP A 112 18.86 -5.85 -46.98
N ALA A 113 18.56 -7.13 -46.73
CA ALA A 113 18.98 -8.25 -47.55
C ALA A 113 18.20 -8.40 -48.87
N GLY A 114 17.33 -7.44 -49.20
CA GLY A 114 16.56 -7.43 -50.45
C GLY A 114 15.31 -8.31 -50.43
N SER A 115 14.76 -8.59 -49.24
CA SER A 115 13.50 -9.33 -49.04
C SER A 115 13.46 -10.70 -49.73
N PRO A 116 14.39 -11.62 -49.44
CA PRO A 116 14.48 -12.91 -50.12
C PRO A 116 13.23 -13.75 -49.88
N GLN A 117 12.63 -14.26 -50.99
CA GLN A 117 11.42 -15.09 -50.93
C GLN A 117 11.76 -16.60 -50.87
N ASP A 118 12.95 -17.00 -51.30
CA ASP A 118 13.37 -18.40 -51.27
C ASP A 118 13.83 -18.83 -49.84
N PRO A 119 13.36 -20.00 -49.34
CA PRO A 119 13.73 -20.49 -48.01
C PRO A 119 15.25 -20.68 -47.81
N ALA A 120 16.00 -21.07 -48.79
CA ALA A 120 17.45 -21.23 -48.72
C ALA A 120 18.15 -19.86 -48.60
N ALA A 121 17.72 -18.86 -49.36
CA ALA A 121 18.23 -17.50 -49.29
C ALA A 121 17.90 -16.83 -47.93
N ARG A 122 16.77 -17.15 -47.33
CA ARG A 122 16.38 -16.64 -45.98
C ARG A 122 17.32 -17.12 -44.87
N GLN A 123 17.84 -18.35 -44.94
CA GLN A 123 18.81 -18.89 -43.97
C GLN A 123 20.12 -18.10 -43.96
N HIS A 124 20.49 -17.46 -45.05
CA HIS A 124 21.65 -16.57 -45.15
C HIS A 124 21.34 -15.10 -44.87
N ALA A 125 20.05 -14.73 -44.72
CA ALA A 125 19.58 -13.41 -44.35
C ALA A 125 19.07 -13.41 -42.91
N SER A 126 17.79 -13.19 -42.70
CA SER A 126 17.14 -12.98 -41.38
C SER A 126 16.24 -14.14 -40.94
N GLY A 127 16.26 -15.27 -41.67
CA GLY A 127 15.47 -16.45 -41.36
C GLY A 127 13.94 -16.24 -41.46
N PHE A 128 13.20 -17.15 -40.82
CA PHE A 128 11.74 -17.14 -40.83
C PHE A 128 11.16 -15.92 -40.10
N PHE A 129 11.69 -15.56 -38.94
CA PHE A 129 11.15 -14.41 -38.16
C PHE A 129 11.37 -13.08 -38.89
N GLY A 130 12.53 -12.88 -39.53
CA GLY A 130 12.74 -11.67 -40.30
C GLY A 130 11.79 -11.56 -41.50
N PHE A 131 11.54 -12.68 -42.17
CA PHE A 131 10.55 -12.73 -43.25
C PHE A 131 9.12 -12.49 -42.75
N ALA A 132 8.71 -13.13 -41.64
CA ALA A 132 7.35 -13.01 -41.09
C ALA A 132 7.01 -11.59 -40.68
N ILE A 133 8.02 -10.80 -40.29
CA ILE A 133 7.80 -9.40 -39.83
C ILE A 133 8.10 -8.41 -40.96
N GLY A 134 9.24 -8.55 -41.64
CA GLY A 134 9.66 -7.64 -42.70
C GLY A 134 8.89 -7.81 -44.02
N GLY A 135 8.54 -9.05 -44.40
CA GLY A 135 7.85 -9.36 -45.66
C GLY A 135 6.47 -8.69 -45.74
N PRO A 136 5.50 -9.02 -44.87
CA PRO A 136 4.16 -8.43 -44.93
C PRO A 136 4.16 -6.91 -44.79
N LEU A 137 5.09 -6.34 -43.99
CA LEU A 137 5.21 -4.90 -43.85
C LEU A 137 5.75 -4.24 -45.13
N SER A 138 6.73 -4.87 -45.82
CA SER A 138 7.25 -4.33 -47.08
C SER A 138 6.27 -4.46 -48.24
N ASP A 139 5.49 -5.55 -48.26
CA ASP A 139 4.47 -5.80 -49.29
C ASP A 139 3.25 -4.88 -49.15
N GLY A 140 2.89 -4.55 -47.89
CA GLY A 140 1.75 -3.68 -47.58
C GLY A 140 2.04 -2.18 -47.58
N LEU A 141 3.26 -1.77 -47.15
CA LEU A 141 3.60 -0.36 -46.88
C LEU A 141 4.78 0.16 -47.71
N THR A 142 5.42 -0.65 -48.53
CA THR A 142 6.72 -0.42 -49.14
C THR A 142 7.89 -0.41 -48.13
N ALA A 143 9.09 -0.81 -48.59
CA ALA A 143 10.29 -0.90 -47.73
C ALA A 143 10.68 0.44 -47.08
N TRP A 144 10.43 1.57 -47.79
CA TRP A 144 10.74 2.92 -47.28
C TRP A 144 9.91 3.36 -46.06
N ILE A 145 8.69 2.84 -45.91
CA ILE A 145 7.83 3.10 -44.76
C ILE A 145 8.01 2.01 -43.69
N ALA A 146 8.19 0.77 -44.10
CA ALA A 146 8.39 -0.36 -43.19
C ALA A 146 9.68 -0.23 -42.36
N ALA A 147 10.79 0.24 -42.99
CA ALA A 147 12.07 0.37 -42.27
C ALA A 147 12.04 1.37 -41.12
N PRO A 148 11.57 2.62 -41.28
CA PRO A 148 11.40 3.55 -40.13
C PRO A 148 10.47 3.02 -39.04
N LEU A 149 9.38 2.34 -39.41
CA LEU A 149 8.44 1.77 -38.41
C LEU A 149 9.11 0.68 -37.56
N LEU A 150 9.85 -0.23 -38.19
CA LEU A 150 10.63 -1.26 -37.51
C LEU A 150 11.74 -0.65 -36.66
N PHE A 151 12.38 0.43 -37.12
CA PHE A 151 13.40 1.14 -36.34
C PHE A 151 12.80 1.79 -35.07
N ILE A 152 11.61 2.39 -35.15
CA ILE A 152 10.88 2.90 -33.99
C ILE A 152 10.58 1.74 -33.02
N GLY A 153 10.21 0.56 -33.52
CA GLY A 153 10.01 -0.63 -32.69
C GLY A 153 11.28 -1.03 -31.93
N VAL A 154 12.45 -1.02 -32.56
CA VAL A 154 13.75 -1.29 -31.91
C VAL A 154 14.01 -0.23 -30.82
N LEU A 155 13.84 1.05 -31.15
CA LEU A 155 14.06 2.15 -30.22
C LEU A 155 13.17 2.04 -28.98
N PHE A 156 11.89 1.73 -29.18
CA PHE A 156 10.95 1.50 -28.09
C PHE A 156 11.34 0.29 -27.23
N GLY A 157 11.81 -0.79 -27.87
CA GLY A 157 12.34 -1.95 -27.16
C GLY A 157 13.55 -1.62 -26.27
N VAL A 158 14.47 -0.76 -26.77
CA VAL A 158 15.63 -0.29 -25.98
C VAL A 158 15.16 0.53 -24.77
N LEU A 159 14.20 1.43 -24.94
CA LEU A 159 13.63 2.21 -23.84
C LEU A 159 12.96 1.31 -22.78
N LEU A 160 12.25 0.26 -23.22
CA LEU A 160 11.67 -0.73 -22.30
C LEU A 160 12.73 -1.51 -21.52
N VAL A 161 13.80 -1.95 -22.16
CA VAL A 161 14.88 -2.70 -21.49
C VAL A 161 15.62 -1.83 -20.49
N THR A 162 15.99 -0.61 -20.89
CA THR A 162 16.71 0.34 -20.02
C THR A 162 15.83 0.93 -18.92
N GLY A 163 14.51 0.94 -19.14
CA GLY A 163 13.55 1.57 -18.21
C GLY A 163 13.55 3.09 -18.24
N THR A 164 14.21 3.69 -19.23
CA THR A 164 14.27 5.14 -19.39
C THR A 164 13.08 5.67 -20.16
N THR A 165 12.55 6.83 -19.74
CA THR A 165 11.50 7.52 -20.50
C THR A 165 12.12 8.35 -21.62
N ILE A 166 11.32 8.66 -22.67
CA ILE A 166 11.79 9.47 -23.82
C ILE A 166 12.35 10.83 -23.35
N ARG A 167 11.82 11.38 -22.25
CA ARG A 167 12.28 12.67 -21.69
C ARG A 167 13.67 12.59 -21.06
N GLU A 168 14.04 11.43 -20.54
CA GLU A 168 15.34 11.17 -19.88
C GLU A 168 16.46 10.77 -20.86
N VAL A 169 16.12 10.44 -22.10
CA VAL A 169 17.09 10.03 -23.12
C VAL A 169 18.22 11.06 -23.32
N PRO A 170 17.95 12.40 -23.43
CA PRO A 170 19.00 13.36 -23.64
C PRO A 170 20.02 13.44 -22.49
N SER A 171 19.55 13.32 -21.24
CA SER A 171 20.41 13.35 -20.05
C SER A 171 21.23 12.07 -19.92
N THR A 172 20.64 10.91 -20.17
CA THR A 172 21.31 9.60 -20.13
C THR A 172 22.39 9.49 -21.24
N VAL A 173 22.10 9.95 -22.46
CA VAL A 173 23.06 10.00 -23.56
C VAL A 173 24.21 10.95 -23.22
N ARG A 174 23.92 12.15 -22.67
CA ARG A 174 24.95 13.10 -22.25
C ARG A 174 25.86 12.49 -21.17
N ALA A 175 25.28 11.77 -20.19
CA ALA A 175 26.03 11.08 -19.14
C ALA A 175 26.94 9.97 -19.71
N MET A 176 26.50 9.20 -20.71
CA MET A 176 27.33 8.18 -21.38
C MET A 176 28.51 8.75 -22.15
N PHE A 177 28.38 9.93 -22.73
CA PHE A 177 29.46 10.59 -23.47
C PHE A 177 30.37 11.43 -22.57
N SER A 178 29.92 11.83 -21.37
CA SER A 178 30.73 12.53 -20.37
C SER A 178 31.64 11.60 -19.55
N ALA A 179 31.41 10.28 -19.59
CA ALA A 179 32.16 9.28 -18.84
C ALA A 179 33.52 8.89 -19.43
N ARG A 180 34.15 9.75 -20.24
CA ARG A 180 35.53 9.61 -20.69
C ARG A 180 36.40 10.76 -20.13
N GLY A 181 36.61 10.71 -18.83
CA GLY A 181 37.55 11.63 -18.20
C GLY A 181 37.25 11.77 -16.71
N TYR A 182 38.07 11.09 -15.91
CA TYR A 182 38.26 11.23 -14.47
C TYR A 182 37.12 10.77 -13.52
N ASP A 183 37.52 9.86 -12.64
CA ASP A 183 36.86 9.48 -11.39
C ASP A 183 36.65 10.69 -10.49
N GLU A 184 35.43 11.18 -10.42
CA GLU A 184 34.97 12.01 -9.29
C GLU A 184 33.46 11.84 -9.21
N TYR A 185 32.96 11.09 -8.22
CA TYR A 185 31.55 10.92 -7.93
C TYR A 185 31.03 12.22 -7.33
N ASP A 186 30.50 13.08 -8.17
CA ASP A 186 29.67 14.21 -7.77
C ASP A 186 28.22 13.75 -7.66
N TYR A 187 27.73 13.71 -6.43
CA TYR A 187 26.30 13.61 -6.15
C TYR A 187 25.71 15.02 -6.17
N ASP A 188 25.26 15.44 -7.34
CA ASP A 188 24.49 16.66 -7.46
C ASP A 188 23.04 16.43 -7.04
N ASP A 189 22.65 17.21 -6.05
CA ASP A 189 21.42 17.95 -5.80
C ASP A 189 20.24 17.57 -6.74
N TYR A 190 19.22 16.96 -6.16
CA TYR A 190 17.85 17.08 -6.65
C TYR A 190 17.22 18.31 -6.00
N ASP A 191 17.36 19.44 -6.66
CA ASP A 191 16.49 20.59 -6.46
C ASP A 191 15.09 20.28 -7.01
N ASP A 192 14.13 20.27 -6.11
CA ASP A 192 12.70 20.37 -6.40
C ASP A 192 12.38 21.80 -6.88
N GLU A 193 12.23 22.00 -8.16
CA GLU A 193 11.45 23.11 -8.71
C GLU A 193 10.76 22.63 -9.99
N ASP A 194 9.46 22.41 -9.88
CA ASP A 194 8.48 22.68 -10.94
C ASP A 194 7.05 22.46 -10.41
N THR A 195 6.56 23.46 -9.70
CA THR A 195 5.13 23.77 -9.65
C THR A 195 4.84 24.90 -10.61
N ALA A 196 4.47 24.54 -11.83
CA ALA A 196 3.93 25.48 -12.81
C ALA A 196 2.58 26.01 -12.33
N VAL A 197 2.58 27.23 -11.85
CA VAL A 197 1.37 28.02 -11.64
C VAL A 197 0.96 28.60 -12.99
N ILE A 198 -0.22 28.21 -13.46
CA ILE A 198 -0.91 28.88 -14.56
C ILE A 198 -1.41 30.23 -14.03
N SER A 199 -0.82 31.32 -14.52
CA SER A 199 -1.34 32.68 -14.34
C SER A 199 -2.28 33.02 -15.48
N GLU A 200 -3.55 33.16 -15.21
CA GLU A 200 -4.45 34.00 -16.01
C GLU A 200 -4.34 35.44 -15.53
N SER A 201 -4.03 36.29 -16.48
CA SER A 201 -4.02 37.76 -16.39
C SER A 201 -5.43 38.30 -16.32
N ASP A 202 -5.68 39.27 -15.45
CA ASP A 202 -6.53 40.39 -15.78
C ASP A 202 -6.10 41.66 -15.03
N ASP A 203 -5.92 42.67 -15.83
CA ASP A 203 -5.66 44.08 -15.54
C ASP A 203 -6.63 44.66 -14.50
N PHE A 204 -6.13 45.47 -13.60
CA PHE A 204 -6.69 46.82 -13.34
C PHE A 204 -5.70 47.75 -12.63
N SER A 205 -5.66 48.95 -13.17
CA SER A 205 -4.81 50.07 -12.94
C SER A 205 -4.96 50.82 -11.60
N ASP A 206 -3.91 51.52 -11.30
CA ASP A 206 -3.81 52.86 -10.67
C ASP A 206 -4.09 53.07 -9.17
N GLY A 207 -3.09 53.64 -8.54
CA GLY A 207 -3.26 54.40 -7.30
C GLY A 207 -1.95 54.75 -6.56
N TYR A 208 -1.28 55.82 -7.04
CA TYR A 208 -0.30 56.65 -6.31
C TYR A 208 -0.69 56.87 -4.85
N TYR A 209 0.28 56.87 -3.91
CA TYR A 209 0.59 58.01 -3.01
C TYR A 209 1.88 57.78 -2.21
N ASP A 210 2.73 58.78 -2.36
CA ASP A 210 3.82 59.38 -1.63
C ASP A 210 4.23 58.86 -0.23
N ASP A 211 5.55 58.70 -0.09
CA ASP A 211 6.36 58.90 1.11
C ASP A 211 6.40 60.41 1.49
N PRO A 212 6.46 60.83 2.76
CA PRO A 212 7.76 61.04 3.37
C PRO A 212 7.85 60.95 4.91
N GLY A 213 9.06 60.68 5.39
CA GLY A 213 9.61 61.42 6.56
C GLY A 213 9.79 60.63 7.85
N SER A 214 10.99 60.16 8.09
CA SER A 214 11.99 60.68 9.05
C SER A 214 11.58 60.80 10.54
N TYR A 215 12.47 60.31 11.37
CA TYR A 215 12.81 60.52 12.77
C TYR A 215 12.54 59.38 13.76
N GLY A 216 13.63 59.00 14.38
CA GLY A 216 13.75 58.75 15.79
C GLY A 216 14.63 57.55 16.15
N ASP A 217 15.87 57.87 16.48
CA ASP A 217 16.80 57.02 17.23
C ASP A 217 16.21 56.50 18.55
N ASP A 218 16.85 55.44 19.04
CA ASP A 218 16.90 54.92 20.39
C ASP A 218 16.03 53.68 20.67
N ALA A 219 16.68 52.54 20.61
CA ALA A 219 16.85 51.60 21.72
C ALA A 219 17.43 50.25 21.20
N GLU A 220 18.72 50.09 21.38
CA GLU A 220 19.40 48.81 21.38
C GLU A 220 18.69 47.86 22.40
N GLN A 221 17.91 46.94 21.96
CA GLN A 221 17.64 45.72 22.71
C GLN A 221 18.51 44.58 22.14
N ALA A 222 19.67 44.44 22.78
CA ALA A 222 20.57 43.33 22.59
C ALA A 222 19.84 42.03 22.88
N TRP A 223 19.80 41.14 21.90
CA TRP A 223 19.45 39.75 22.09
C TRP A 223 20.54 39.11 22.95
N PRO A 224 20.19 38.32 24.00
CA PRO A 224 21.20 37.64 24.78
C PRO A 224 21.87 36.56 23.90
N THR A 225 23.11 36.82 23.54
CA THR A 225 24.03 35.81 23.03
C THR A 225 24.51 34.94 24.21
N GLY A 226 23.65 34.06 24.68
CA GLY A 226 24.03 32.95 25.55
C GLY A 226 23.98 31.68 24.75
N THR A 227 25.12 31.03 24.54
CA THR A 227 25.16 29.68 24.03
C THR A 227 24.53 28.74 25.05
N PRO A 228 23.88 27.58 24.65
CA PRO A 228 23.26 26.63 25.58
C PRO A 228 24.21 25.99 26.60
N MET A 229 25.49 26.34 26.57
CA MET A 229 26.50 25.80 27.50
C MET A 229 26.58 26.57 28.84
N ASP A 230 25.98 27.75 28.99
CA ASP A 230 26.10 28.55 30.21
C ASP A 230 25.19 28.11 31.36
N ASN A 231 24.38 27.07 31.15
CA ASN A 231 23.47 26.53 32.19
C ASN A 231 23.96 25.23 32.86
N TYR A 232 25.22 24.80 32.63
CA TYR A 232 25.81 23.66 33.34
C TYR A 232 26.99 24.14 34.16
N PRO A 233 26.88 24.22 35.52
CA PRO A 233 28.02 24.51 36.36
C PRO A 233 28.96 23.29 36.39
N LEU A 234 30.13 23.46 35.81
CA LEU A 234 31.31 22.65 36.10
C LEU A 234 31.88 23.14 37.42
N SER A 235 31.40 22.62 38.54
CA SER A 235 32.10 22.71 39.82
C SER A 235 31.74 21.54 40.71
N ASP A 236 32.77 20.79 41.09
CA ASP A 236 32.80 19.77 42.14
C ASP A 236 32.62 20.41 43.52
N GLU A 237 31.43 20.89 43.83
CA GLU A 237 31.05 21.16 45.20
C GLU A 237 29.61 20.72 45.40
N ALA A 238 29.45 19.64 46.15
CA ALA A 238 28.15 19.15 46.58
C ALA A 238 27.47 20.24 47.44
N PRO A 239 26.25 20.71 47.07
CA PRO A 239 25.50 21.60 47.94
C PRO A 239 25.02 20.83 49.17
N THR A 240 25.45 21.25 50.35
CA THR A 240 24.92 20.86 51.64
C THR A 240 23.43 21.23 51.73
N ILE A 241 22.57 20.21 51.77
CA ILE A 241 21.14 20.35 51.94
C ILE A 241 20.87 20.71 53.39
N PRO A 242 20.18 21.85 53.73
CA PRO A 242 19.70 22.09 55.09
C PRO A 242 18.59 21.09 55.43
N GLU A 243 18.70 20.42 56.59
CA GLU A 243 17.66 19.55 57.11
C GLU A 243 16.33 20.30 57.26
N PRO A 244 15.22 19.77 56.78
CA PRO A 244 13.91 20.38 56.97
C PRO A 244 13.40 20.08 58.38
N THR A 245 13.29 21.11 59.19
CA THR A 245 12.56 21.05 60.44
C THR A 245 11.10 20.66 60.20
N ALA A 246 10.73 19.52 60.72
CA ALA A 246 9.38 18.98 60.68
C ALA A 246 8.36 19.90 61.32
N LYS A 247 7.44 20.46 60.53
CA LYS A 247 6.07 20.79 61.00
C LYS A 247 5.06 20.12 60.08
N THR A 248 4.67 18.97 60.51
CA THR A 248 3.62 18.12 59.96
C THR A 248 2.31 18.88 59.91
N ARG A 249 1.86 19.23 58.71
CA ARG A 249 0.46 19.40 58.43
C ARG A 249 0.10 18.47 57.27
N LYS A 250 -0.41 17.27 57.64
CA LYS A 250 -1.03 16.34 56.71
C LYS A 250 -2.17 17.07 55.98
N LYS A 251 -1.91 17.70 54.86
CA LYS A 251 -2.94 17.90 53.84
C LYS A 251 -3.17 16.52 53.23
N LYS A 252 -4.34 15.93 53.49
CA LYS A 252 -4.87 14.84 52.69
C LYS A 252 -4.70 15.27 51.24
N ALA A 253 -3.86 14.55 50.49
CA ALA A 253 -3.88 14.63 49.06
C ALA A 253 -5.32 14.32 48.63
N LYS A 254 -6.00 15.28 48.03
CA LYS A 254 -7.18 15.00 47.24
C LYS A 254 -6.72 13.98 46.21
N GLN A 255 -7.19 12.76 46.32
CA GLN A 255 -7.20 11.84 45.18
C GLN A 255 -7.86 12.63 44.07
N SER A 256 -7.07 13.01 43.06
CA SER A 256 -7.63 13.49 41.81
C SER A 256 -8.33 12.27 41.24
N THR A 257 -9.65 12.27 41.25
CA THR A 257 -10.46 11.30 40.53
C THR A 257 -9.99 11.34 39.10
N MET A 258 -9.51 10.21 38.56
CA MET A 258 -9.13 10.01 37.15
C MET A 258 -10.42 9.98 36.32
N THR A 259 -11.13 11.09 36.24
CA THR A 259 -12.31 11.23 35.39
C THR A 259 -11.90 12.04 34.15
N LEU A 260 -12.34 11.60 33.00
CA LEU A 260 -12.30 12.42 31.79
C LEU A 260 -13.19 13.64 32.04
N ASP A 261 -12.69 14.86 31.73
CA ASP A 261 -13.44 16.12 31.89
C ASP A 261 -14.59 16.24 30.85
N ARG A 262 -15.04 15.12 30.26
CA ARG A 262 -16.07 15.07 29.26
C ARG A 262 -17.43 14.75 29.87
N VAL A 263 -18.36 15.71 29.79
CA VAL A 263 -19.75 15.49 30.13
C VAL A 263 -20.48 14.95 28.91
N VAL A 264 -21.10 13.80 29.03
CA VAL A 264 -21.91 13.17 28.00
C VAL A 264 -23.37 13.36 28.36
N ASP A 265 -24.18 13.80 27.40
CA ASP A 265 -25.62 13.92 27.58
C ASP A 265 -26.29 12.54 27.48
N GLY A 266 -27.13 12.18 28.45
CA GLY A 266 -27.88 10.93 28.42
C GLY A 266 -27.62 9.98 29.58
N PRO A 267 -28.29 8.81 29.62
CA PRO A 267 -28.19 7.86 30.73
C PRO A 267 -26.91 7.02 30.73
N TYR A 268 -26.15 7.01 29.60
CA TYR A 268 -24.94 6.22 29.45
C TYR A 268 -23.75 6.90 30.15
N ALA A 269 -23.11 6.21 31.08
CA ALA A 269 -21.91 6.71 31.76
C ALA A 269 -20.65 6.07 31.13
N LEU A 270 -19.66 6.91 30.76
CA LEU A 270 -18.40 6.39 30.25
C LEU A 270 -17.65 5.57 31.30
N PRO A 271 -17.04 4.42 30.94
CA PRO A 271 -16.20 3.66 31.85
C PRO A 271 -15.11 4.53 32.47
N SER A 272 -14.88 4.38 33.79
CA SER A 272 -13.87 5.18 34.48
C SER A 272 -12.46 4.81 34.07
N LEU A 273 -11.56 5.80 33.90
CA LEU A 273 -10.13 5.55 33.72
C LEU A 273 -9.45 4.88 34.92
N GLU A 274 -10.11 4.84 36.09
CA GLU A 274 -9.63 4.10 37.27
C GLU A 274 -9.61 2.58 37.08
N LEU A 275 -10.30 2.07 36.04
CA LEU A 275 -10.23 0.66 35.62
C LEU A 275 -8.90 0.32 34.92
N LEU A 276 -8.14 1.32 34.51
CA LEU A 276 -6.86 1.16 33.85
C LEU A 276 -5.70 1.34 34.85
N ILE A 277 -4.64 0.58 34.66
CA ILE A 277 -3.44 0.59 35.50
C ILE A 277 -2.52 1.73 35.09
N ALA A 278 -2.19 2.65 35.99
CA ALA A 278 -1.18 3.67 35.76
C ALA A 278 0.25 3.06 35.65
N GLY A 279 1.09 3.66 34.84
CA GLY A 279 2.46 3.23 34.64
C GLY A 279 3.40 3.68 35.77
N ASP A 280 4.61 3.10 35.74
CA ASP A 280 5.69 3.52 36.62
C ASP A 280 6.24 4.91 36.22
N PRO A 281 6.81 5.68 37.14
CA PRO A 281 7.44 6.95 36.81
C PRO A 281 8.56 6.76 35.78
N PRO A 282 8.75 7.73 34.84
CA PRO A 282 9.78 7.62 33.82
C PRO A 282 11.17 7.44 34.40
N LYS A 283 11.90 6.46 33.86
CA LYS A 283 13.27 6.19 34.30
C LYS A 283 14.21 7.27 33.76
N ARG A 284 14.91 7.96 34.64
CA ARG A 284 15.93 8.96 34.30
C ARG A 284 17.23 8.26 33.87
N ARG A 285 18.23 9.05 33.41
CA ARG A 285 19.58 8.61 32.99
C ARG A 285 20.12 7.51 33.93
N SER A 286 20.63 6.43 33.36
CA SER A 286 21.24 5.30 34.10
C SER A 286 22.72 5.18 33.76
N ALA A 287 23.51 4.57 34.67
CA ALA A 287 24.92 4.24 34.43
C ALA A 287 25.13 3.38 33.15
N GLY A 288 24.09 2.74 32.65
CA GLY A 288 24.11 2.05 31.34
C GLY A 288 24.31 3.00 30.17
N ASN A 289 23.78 4.24 30.24
CA ASN A 289 23.93 5.21 29.15
C ASN A 289 25.38 5.66 29.00
N ASP A 290 26.10 5.85 30.09
CA ASP A 290 27.49 6.30 30.07
C ASP A 290 28.41 5.22 29.43
N ARG A 291 28.18 3.94 29.71
CA ARG A 291 28.87 2.83 29.04
C ARG A 291 28.63 2.76 27.55
N MET A 292 27.39 3.08 27.12
CA MET A 292 27.04 3.11 25.69
C MET A 292 27.74 4.27 24.99
N ILE A 293 27.85 5.45 25.63
CA ILE A 293 28.58 6.60 25.11
C ILE A 293 30.05 6.24 24.92
N GLU A 294 30.70 5.60 25.93
CA GLU A 294 32.06 5.13 25.83
C GLU A 294 32.25 4.14 24.68
N ALA A 295 31.39 3.12 24.56
CA ALA A 295 31.47 2.13 23.50
C ALA A 295 31.31 2.73 22.10
N ILE A 296 30.37 3.69 21.92
CA ILE A 296 30.20 4.38 20.64
C ILE A 296 31.42 5.23 20.33
N THR A 297 31.94 5.97 21.30
CA THR A 297 33.11 6.84 21.13
C THR A 297 34.35 5.99 20.78
N GLU A 298 34.57 4.86 21.45
CA GLU A 298 35.66 3.94 21.14
C GLU A 298 35.61 3.42 19.70
N VAL A 299 34.42 3.07 19.19
CA VAL A 299 34.25 2.69 17.75
C VAL A 299 34.61 3.83 16.82
N LEU A 300 34.18 5.06 17.11
CA LEU A 300 34.52 6.22 16.28
C LEU A 300 36.00 6.46 16.23
N ASP A 301 36.71 6.34 17.37
CA ASP A 301 38.16 6.50 17.49
C ASP A 301 38.91 5.37 16.76
N GLN A 302 38.52 4.11 16.92
CA GLN A 302 39.12 2.94 16.24
C GLN A 302 39.09 3.09 14.72
N PHE A 303 37.96 3.60 14.18
CA PHE A 303 37.78 3.83 12.73
C PHE A 303 38.24 5.22 12.26
N LYS A 304 38.87 6.00 13.14
CA LYS A 304 39.41 7.35 12.86
C LYS A 304 38.35 8.30 12.26
N VAL A 305 37.13 8.23 12.78
CA VAL A 305 36.06 9.14 12.43
C VAL A 305 36.06 10.29 13.42
N ASN A 306 36.37 11.49 12.95
CA ASN A 306 36.36 12.71 13.78
C ASN A 306 34.90 13.11 14.05
N ALA A 307 34.30 12.51 15.08
CA ALA A 307 32.92 12.75 15.51
C ALA A 307 32.82 12.54 17.01
N SER A 308 31.92 13.26 17.67
CA SER A 308 31.74 13.18 19.12
C SER A 308 30.29 12.98 19.50
N VAL A 309 30.05 12.20 20.57
CA VAL A 309 28.70 12.07 21.15
C VAL A 309 28.45 13.29 22.03
N THR A 310 27.56 14.18 21.58
CA THR A 310 27.26 15.45 22.24
C THR A 310 26.06 15.40 23.18
N GLY A 311 25.22 14.39 23.05
CA GLY A 311 24.04 14.24 23.90
C GLY A 311 23.38 12.88 23.80
N CYS A 312 22.42 12.63 24.68
CA CYS A 312 21.55 11.47 24.59
C CYS A 312 20.14 11.79 25.06
N THR A 313 19.15 11.28 24.34
CA THR A 313 17.72 11.36 24.73
C THR A 313 17.23 9.95 25.01
N ARG A 314 16.77 9.71 26.24
CA ARG A 314 16.25 8.42 26.66
C ARG A 314 14.75 8.35 26.46
N GLY A 315 14.33 7.51 25.53
CA GLY A 315 12.93 7.12 25.37
C GLY A 315 12.59 5.82 26.14
N PRO A 316 11.34 5.37 26.03
CA PRO A 316 10.88 4.16 26.75
C PRO A 316 11.58 2.87 26.28
N THR A 317 11.83 2.73 25.00
CA THR A 317 12.36 1.50 24.39
C THR A 317 13.81 1.64 23.96
N VAL A 318 14.19 2.81 23.44
CA VAL A 318 15.52 3.13 22.93
C VAL A 318 16.05 4.42 23.51
N THR A 319 17.37 4.52 23.58
CA THR A 319 18.07 5.80 23.80
C THR A 319 18.68 6.25 22.49
N ARG A 320 18.42 7.50 22.10
CA ARG A 320 19.04 8.15 20.95
C ARG A 320 20.27 8.90 21.40
N TYR A 321 21.43 8.49 20.88
CA TYR A 321 22.70 9.18 21.06
C TYR A 321 22.91 10.14 19.90
N GLU A 322 23.22 11.40 20.21
CA GLU A 322 23.42 12.46 19.23
C GLU A 322 24.91 12.57 18.93
N VAL A 323 25.30 12.37 17.67
CA VAL A 323 26.69 12.40 17.23
C VAL A 323 26.89 13.54 16.25
N GLU A 324 27.72 14.49 16.64
CA GLU A 324 28.15 15.60 15.80
C GLU A 324 29.38 15.24 15.01
N LEU A 325 29.39 15.64 13.73
CA LEU A 325 30.47 15.39 12.80
C LEU A 325 31.50 16.53 12.87
N GLY A 326 32.77 16.18 13.00
CA GLY A 326 33.87 17.13 12.86
C GLY A 326 34.03 17.61 11.40
N PRO A 327 34.77 18.70 11.19
CA PRO A 327 34.99 19.25 9.87
C PRO A 327 35.53 18.23 8.86
N GLY A 328 34.92 18.16 7.67
CA GLY A 328 35.33 17.27 6.58
C GLY A 328 34.93 15.80 6.71
N VAL A 329 34.13 15.44 7.71
CA VAL A 329 33.62 14.07 7.85
C VAL A 329 32.28 13.94 7.12
N LYS A 330 32.21 12.99 6.19
CA LYS A 330 30.96 12.65 5.48
C LYS A 330 30.05 11.80 6.38
N VAL A 331 28.72 12.02 6.27
CA VAL A 331 27.69 11.28 7.03
C VAL A 331 27.78 9.77 6.80
N GLU A 332 28.10 9.36 5.55
CA GLU A 332 28.24 7.96 5.15
C GLU A 332 29.31 7.21 5.96
N LYS A 333 30.35 7.90 6.44
CA LYS A 333 31.37 7.27 7.30
C LYS A 333 30.79 6.76 8.61
N ILE A 334 29.82 7.47 9.22
CA ILE A 334 29.17 7.02 10.45
C ILE A 334 28.13 5.96 10.13
N THR A 335 27.30 6.18 9.12
CA THR A 335 26.25 5.20 8.77
C THR A 335 26.82 3.85 8.35
N ALA A 336 28.01 3.81 7.74
CA ALA A 336 28.73 2.58 7.43
C ALA A 336 29.18 1.80 8.70
N LEU A 337 29.34 2.48 9.84
CA LEU A 337 29.73 1.85 11.11
C LEU A 337 28.56 1.23 11.88
N GLN A 338 27.35 1.24 11.35
CA GLN A 338 26.16 0.73 12.03
C GLN A 338 26.35 -0.66 12.65
N ARG A 339 26.97 -1.59 11.92
CA ARG A 339 27.21 -2.97 12.40
C ARG A 339 28.31 -3.01 13.47
N ASN A 340 29.35 -2.19 13.34
CA ASN A 340 30.43 -2.11 14.30
C ASN A 340 29.95 -1.54 15.64
N ILE A 341 29.09 -0.51 15.56
CA ILE A 341 28.46 0.08 16.74
C ILE A 341 27.53 -0.94 17.40
N ALA A 342 26.67 -1.63 16.62
CA ALA A 342 25.79 -2.66 17.16
C ALA A 342 26.59 -3.76 17.90
N TYR A 343 27.73 -4.19 17.35
CA TYR A 343 28.61 -5.13 17.98
C TYR A 343 29.23 -4.59 19.30
N ALA A 344 29.72 -3.35 19.31
CA ALA A 344 30.34 -2.74 20.47
C ALA A 344 29.34 -2.51 21.63
N VAL A 345 28.10 -2.16 21.31
CA VAL A 345 27.04 -1.97 22.32
C VAL A 345 26.27 -3.26 22.62
N ALA A 346 26.74 -4.41 22.08
CA ALA A 346 26.21 -5.76 22.31
C ALA A 346 24.68 -5.87 22.04
N THR A 347 24.22 -5.32 20.89
CA THR A 347 22.85 -5.41 20.45
C THR A 347 22.76 -6.02 19.04
N GLU A 348 21.64 -6.67 18.70
CA GLU A 348 21.45 -7.27 17.38
C GLU A 348 21.46 -6.22 16.26
N SER A 349 20.87 -5.05 16.51
CA SER A 349 20.86 -3.95 15.56
C SER A 349 20.73 -2.59 16.24
N VAL A 350 21.28 -1.56 15.63
CA VAL A 350 21.02 -0.15 15.95
C VAL A 350 20.36 0.52 14.76
N ARG A 351 19.53 1.54 15.00
CA ARG A 351 18.95 2.33 13.93
C ARG A 351 19.70 3.67 13.83
N MET A 352 20.08 4.03 12.59
CA MET A 352 20.70 5.31 12.30
C MET A 352 19.66 6.30 11.76
N LEU A 353 19.67 7.52 12.27
CA LEU A 353 18.85 8.65 11.80
C LEU A 353 19.79 9.79 11.37
N ALA A 354 19.91 9.98 10.09
CA ALA A 354 20.85 10.98 9.55
C ALA A 354 20.18 11.85 8.48
N PRO A 355 20.01 13.16 8.75
CA PRO A 355 20.20 13.85 10.05
C PRO A 355 19.04 13.66 11.01
N ILE A 356 19.23 14.00 12.29
CA ILE A 356 18.13 14.18 13.24
C ILE A 356 17.32 15.40 12.76
N PRO A 357 15.98 15.32 12.66
CA PRO A 357 15.17 16.48 12.27
C PRO A 357 15.44 17.71 13.15
N GLY A 358 15.77 18.85 12.51
CA GLY A 358 16.07 20.09 13.21
C GLY A 358 17.47 20.20 13.84
N LYS A 359 18.35 19.18 13.68
CA LYS A 359 19.71 19.20 14.22
C LYS A 359 20.75 18.78 13.17
N SER A 360 21.92 19.39 13.22
CA SER A 360 23.09 18.99 12.39
C SER A 360 23.87 17.84 13.03
N ALA A 361 23.16 16.76 13.41
CA ALA A 361 23.74 15.60 14.09
C ALA A 361 23.15 14.30 13.57
N VAL A 362 23.91 13.22 13.68
CA VAL A 362 23.45 11.85 13.40
C VAL A 362 22.91 11.24 14.70
N GLY A 363 21.71 10.69 14.66
CA GLY A 363 21.11 9.97 15.77
C GLY A 363 21.44 8.47 15.68
N ILE A 364 21.95 7.89 16.77
CA ILE A 364 22.15 6.45 16.92
C ILE A 364 21.18 5.96 17.98
N GLU A 365 20.16 5.22 17.56
CA GLU A 365 19.14 4.67 18.45
C GLU A 365 19.56 3.28 18.89
N VAL A 366 19.84 3.13 20.20
CA VAL A 366 20.29 1.88 20.83
C VAL A 366 19.20 1.38 21.77
N PRO A 367 18.83 0.08 21.73
CA PRO A 367 17.86 -0.52 22.64
C PRO A 367 18.23 -0.35 24.11
N ASN A 368 17.24 0.03 24.93
CA ASN A 368 17.42 0.07 26.39
C ASN A 368 17.44 -1.34 26.96
N VAL A 369 18.36 -1.60 27.88
CA VAL A 369 18.41 -2.88 28.63
C VAL A 369 17.19 -2.99 29.57
N ASP A 370 16.80 -1.89 30.19
CA ASP A 370 15.68 -1.74 31.11
C ASP A 370 14.58 -0.90 30.47
N ARG A 371 13.79 -1.49 29.59
CA ARG A 371 12.69 -0.81 28.87
C ARG A 371 11.61 -0.32 29.85
N GLU A 372 10.98 0.77 29.48
CA GLU A 372 9.80 1.33 30.17
C GLU A 372 8.52 0.74 29.55
N MET A 373 7.61 0.28 30.38
CA MET A 373 6.29 -0.14 29.92
C MET A 373 5.38 1.06 29.85
N VAL A 374 4.96 1.43 28.65
CA VAL A 374 4.02 2.56 28.43
C VAL A 374 2.60 2.05 28.65
N ARG A 375 1.90 2.54 29.63
CA ARG A 375 0.53 2.14 29.94
C ARG A 375 -0.48 3.02 29.21
N LEU A 376 -1.61 2.42 28.80
CA LEU A 376 -2.69 3.15 28.14
C LEU A 376 -3.28 4.25 29.03
N ALA A 377 -3.39 3.99 30.33
CA ALA A 377 -3.86 4.98 31.31
C ALA A 377 -3.07 6.28 31.25
N ASP A 378 -1.73 6.20 31.14
CA ASP A 378 -0.86 7.38 31.11
C ASP A 378 -1.08 8.20 29.84
N VAL A 379 -1.22 7.52 28.69
CA VAL A 379 -1.48 8.18 27.40
C VAL A 379 -2.83 8.90 27.41
N LEU A 380 -3.87 8.28 27.97
CA LEU A 380 -5.23 8.87 28.03
C LEU A 380 -5.37 9.97 29.08
N THR A 381 -4.55 9.96 30.14
CA THR A 381 -4.56 10.98 31.20
C THR A 381 -3.65 12.15 30.90
N ASP A 382 -2.81 12.06 29.87
CA ASP A 382 -1.93 13.17 29.45
C ASP A 382 -2.74 14.41 29.11
N PRO A 383 -2.30 15.62 29.52
CA PRO A 383 -3.02 16.87 29.30
C PRO A 383 -3.38 17.16 27.84
N ALA A 384 -2.48 16.83 26.90
CA ALA A 384 -2.73 17.04 25.47
C ALA A 384 -3.83 16.09 24.95
N THR A 385 -3.83 14.83 25.38
CA THR A 385 -4.85 13.84 25.02
C THR A 385 -6.20 14.14 25.66
N ARG A 386 -6.20 14.59 26.92
CA ARG A 386 -7.43 15.00 27.63
C ARG A 386 -8.05 16.25 27.04
N GLY A 387 -7.25 17.19 26.53
CA GLY A 387 -7.71 18.43 25.91
C GLY A 387 -8.45 18.24 24.57
N ASP A 388 -8.25 17.11 23.87
CA ASP A 388 -9.05 16.76 22.68
C ASP A 388 -10.28 15.95 23.12
N HIS A 389 -11.44 16.61 23.19
CA HIS A 389 -12.69 15.98 23.62
C HIS A 389 -13.40 15.14 22.54
N HIS A 390 -12.81 14.96 21.38
CA HIS A 390 -13.41 14.22 20.29
C HIS A 390 -13.56 12.72 20.64
N PRO A 391 -14.72 12.06 20.33
CA PRO A 391 -14.96 10.66 20.69
C PRO A 391 -14.01 9.68 19.99
N LEU A 392 -13.42 10.05 18.86
CA LEU A 392 -12.51 9.20 18.07
C LEU A 392 -11.02 9.42 18.38
N VAL A 393 -10.68 9.99 19.55
CA VAL A 393 -9.27 10.07 19.99
C VAL A 393 -8.83 8.74 20.58
N ILE A 394 -7.71 8.25 20.08
CA ILE A 394 -7.09 6.98 20.49
C ILE A 394 -5.68 7.22 21.04
N GLY A 395 -5.30 6.47 22.06
CA GLY A 395 -3.93 6.45 22.58
C GLY A 395 -3.04 5.59 21.68
N LEU A 396 -1.93 6.16 21.20
CA LEU A 396 -0.95 5.42 20.42
C LEU A 396 0.19 4.90 21.29
N GLY A 397 0.77 5.74 22.16
CA GLY A 397 1.91 5.38 22.96
C GLY A 397 2.74 6.57 23.39
N LYS A 398 4.06 6.37 23.47
CA LYS A 398 5.05 7.37 23.91
C LYS A 398 6.21 7.39 22.94
N ASP A 399 6.64 8.57 22.51
CA ASP A 399 7.76 8.72 21.60
C ASP A 399 9.13 8.61 22.30
N ILE A 400 10.20 8.81 21.54
CA ILE A 400 11.57 8.73 22.07
C ILE A 400 11.98 9.98 22.86
N GLU A 401 11.28 11.09 22.72
CA GLU A 401 11.45 12.31 23.52
C GLU A 401 10.75 12.18 24.89
N GLY A 402 9.88 11.20 25.05
CA GLY A 402 9.13 10.97 26.28
C GLY A 402 7.75 11.61 26.28
N GLU A 403 7.29 12.12 25.13
CA GLU A 403 5.97 12.72 24.96
C GLU A 403 4.92 11.65 24.66
N TYR A 404 3.74 11.78 25.22
CA TYR A 404 2.63 10.88 24.94
C TYR A 404 1.98 11.24 23.59
N ILE A 405 1.77 10.23 22.77
CA ILE A 405 1.21 10.37 21.42
C ILE A 405 -0.20 9.82 21.39
N SER A 406 -1.15 10.67 21.01
CA SER A 406 -2.52 10.27 20.68
C SER A 406 -2.86 10.70 19.25
N ALA A 407 -3.88 10.09 18.67
CA ALA A 407 -4.37 10.44 17.35
C ALA A 407 -5.90 10.49 17.34
N ASN A 408 -6.44 11.32 16.45
CA ASN A 408 -7.88 11.44 16.24
C ASN A 408 -8.24 10.85 14.87
N LEU A 409 -9.02 9.75 14.85
CA LEU A 409 -9.40 9.06 13.62
C LEU A 409 -10.21 9.95 12.66
N ALA A 410 -10.92 10.97 13.13
CA ALA A 410 -11.60 11.92 12.25
C ALA A 410 -10.59 12.79 11.45
N LYS A 411 -9.44 13.13 12.06
CA LYS A 411 -8.34 13.84 11.40
C LYS A 411 -7.48 12.91 10.56
N MET A 412 -7.43 11.62 10.93
CA MET A 412 -6.70 10.52 10.32
C MET A 412 -7.70 9.44 9.87
N PRO A 413 -8.44 9.66 8.77
CA PRO A 413 -9.71 8.97 8.52
C PRO A 413 -9.59 7.45 8.41
N HIS A 414 -8.46 6.95 7.94
CA HIS A 414 -8.21 5.52 7.80
C HIS A 414 -6.79 5.22 8.24
N LEU A 415 -6.60 4.09 8.90
CA LEU A 415 -5.31 3.67 9.45
C LEU A 415 -4.95 2.26 8.95
N LEU A 416 -3.77 2.10 8.42
CA LEU A 416 -3.18 0.83 8.07
C LEU A 416 -2.17 0.43 9.15
N VAL A 417 -2.34 -0.77 9.72
CA VAL A 417 -1.50 -1.30 10.80
C VAL A 417 -0.86 -2.60 10.37
N ALA A 418 0.46 -2.71 10.46
CA ALA A 418 1.14 -3.96 10.16
C ALA A 418 2.21 -4.30 11.19
N GLY A 419 2.47 -5.60 11.34
CA GLY A 419 3.53 -6.11 12.21
C GLY A 419 3.48 -7.61 12.34
N SER A 420 4.64 -8.24 12.47
CA SER A 420 4.76 -9.69 12.68
C SER A 420 4.13 -10.11 14.02
N THR A 421 3.94 -11.41 14.20
CA THR A 421 3.44 -11.97 15.47
C THR A 421 4.37 -11.58 16.63
N GLY A 422 3.79 -11.10 17.74
CA GLY A 422 4.56 -10.62 18.90
C GLY A 422 5.17 -9.22 18.74
N SER A 423 4.94 -8.53 17.62
CA SER A 423 5.47 -7.17 17.39
C SER A 423 4.76 -6.08 18.19
N GLY A 424 3.49 -6.29 18.60
CA GLY A 424 2.66 -5.33 19.34
C GLY A 424 1.37 -4.91 18.63
N LYS A 425 1.08 -5.47 17.44
CA LYS A 425 -0.14 -5.18 16.67
C LYS A 425 -1.42 -5.38 17.48
N SER A 426 -1.57 -6.55 18.10
CA SER A 426 -2.77 -6.90 18.89
C SER A 426 -2.93 -6.02 20.12
N SER A 427 -1.83 -5.72 20.82
CA SER A 427 -1.84 -4.78 21.96
C SER A 427 -2.31 -3.40 21.54
N PHE A 428 -1.86 -2.91 20.37
CA PHE A 428 -2.32 -1.63 19.81
C PHE A 428 -3.81 -1.65 19.47
N VAL A 429 -4.31 -2.70 18.80
CA VAL A 429 -5.74 -2.82 18.45
C VAL A 429 -6.59 -2.79 19.72
N ASN A 430 -6.20 -3.50 20.77
CA ASN A 430 -6.86 -3.50 22.06
C ASN A 430 -6.80 -2.12 22.73
N SER A 431 -5.63 -1.47 22.75
CA SER A 431 -5.48 -0.10 23.30
C SER A 431 -6.37 0.90 22.59
N MET A 432 -6.50 0.78 21.26
CA MET A 432 -7.36 1.61 20.43
C MET A 432 -8.85 1.38 20.77
N LEU A 433 -9.30 0.13 20.84
CA LEU A 433 -10.68 -0.22 21.18
C LEU A 433 -11.05 0.30 22.57
N VAL A 434 -10.22 0.04 23.57
CA VAL A 434 -10.44 0.54 24.92
C VAL A 434 -10.44 2.07 24.96
N SER A 435 -9.56 2.74 24.21
CA SER A 435 -9.58 4.22 24.08
C SER A 435 -10.93 4.72 23.58
N LEU A 436 -11.55 4.05 22.61
CA LEU A 436 -12.88 4.40 22.10
C LEU A 436 -13.97 4.14 23.15
N LEU A 437 -13.94 2.99 23.84
CA LEU A 437 -14.96 2.61 24.83
C LEU A 437 -14.99 3.53 26.04
N VAL A 438 -13.85 4.03 26.51
CA VAL A 438 -13.78 4.96 27.64
C VAL A 438 -14.08 6.41 27.26
N ARG A 439 -14.22 6.72 25.98
CA ARG A 439 -14.40 8.10 25.48
C ARG A 439 -15.68 8.34 24.69
N ALA A 440 -16.31 7.32 24.17
CA ALA A 440 -17.47 7.44 23.29
C ALA A 440 -18.65 6.62 23.79
N THR A 441 -19.86 7.14 23.60
CA THR A 441 -21.12 6.41 23.80
C THR A 441 -21.51 5.64 22.54
N PRO A 442 -22.40 4.64 22.63
CA PRO A 442 -22.95 3.94 21.47
C PRO A 442 -23.69 4.86 20.48
N GLU A 443 -24.23 5.99 20.95
CA GLU A 443 -24.86 7.00 20.10
C GLU A 443 -23.85 7.85 19.31
N GLU A 444 -22.62 7.94 19.80
CA GLU A 444 -21.56 8.71 19.15
C GLU A 444 -20.69 7.86 18.23
N VAL A 445 -20.40 6.61 18.64
CA VAL A 445 -19.52 5.70 17.89
C VAL A 445 -20.13 4.32 17.84
N ARG A 446 -20.30 3.79 16.62
CA ARG A 446 -20.68 2.40 16.37
C ARG A 446 -19.52 1.68 15.70
N MET A 447 -19.44 0.37 15.89
CA MET A 447 -18.30 -0.43 15.45
C MET A 447 -18.72 -1.65 14.65
N ILE A 448 -17.91 -1.99 13.63
CA ILE A 448 -17.91 -3.30 12.97
C ILE A 448 -16.56 -3.94 13.21
N LEU A 449 -16.57 -5.08 13.89
CA LEU A 449 -15.36 -5.82 14.22
C LEU A 449 -15.28 -7.08 13.35
N ILE A 450 -14.13 -7.26 12.67
CA ILE A 450 -13.86 -8.37 11.76
C ILE A 450 -12.62 -9.11 12.25
N ASP A 451 -12.83 -10.33 12.75
CA ASP A 451 -11.78 -11.21 13.29
C ASP A 451 -11.91 -12.62 12.71
N PRO A 452 -11.28 -12.90 11.56
CA PRO A 452 -11.34 -14.22 10.93
C PRO A 452 -10.72 -15.34 11.77
N LYS A 453 -9.84 -14.98 12.71
CA LYS A 453 -9.10 -15.94 13.56
C LYS A 453 -9.81 -16.24 14.88
N MET A 454 -10.82 -15.46 15.27
CA MET A 454 -11.57 -15.59 16.53
C MET A 454 -10.67 -15.54 17.78
N VAL A 455 -9.65 -14.68 17.79
CA VAL A 455 -8.65 -14.62 18.87
C VAL A 455 -8.59 -13.25 19.52
N GLU A 456 -8.41 -12.20 18.72
CA GLU A 456 -8.01 -10.87 19.21
C GLU A 456 -9.21 -10.04 19.67
N LEU A 457 -10.34 -10.11 18.95
CA LEU A 457 -11.50 -9.25 19.17
C LEU A 457 -12.64 -9.94 19.95
N THR A 458 -12.54 -11.21 20.23
CA THR A 458 -13.55 -11.99 20.96
C THR A 458 -13.99 -11.36 22.32
N PRO A 459 -13.12 -10.74 23.13
CA PRO A 459 -13.54 -10.13 24.40
C PRO A 459 -14.62 -9.05 24.24
N TYR A 460 -14.67 -8.39 23.07
CA TYR A 460 -15.60 -7.29 22.77
C TYR A 460 -16.98 -7.74 22.27
N GLU A 461 -17.24 -9.04 22.15
CA GLU A 461 -18.56 -9.56 21.74
C GLU A 461 -19.63 -9.06 22.72
N GLY A 462 -20.73 -8.50 22.19
CA GLY A 462 -21.87 -8.04 22.98
C GLY A 462 -21.72 -6.64 23.58
N ILE A 463 -20.70 -5.83 23.24
CA ILE A 463 -20.68 -4.42 23.64
C ILE A 463 -21.76 -3.61 22.88
N PRO A 464 -22.39 -2.60 23.52
CA PRO A 464 -23.49 -1.84 22.90
C PRO A 464 -23.08 -1.03 21.67
N HIS A 465 -21.79 -0.83 21.43
CA HIS A 465 -21.25 -0.12 20.28
C HIS A 465 -21.30 -0.96 18.98
N LEU A 466 -21.54 -2.27 19.04
CA LEU A 466 -21.53 -3.13 17.86
C LEU A 466 -22.77 -2.91 16.98
N ILE A 467 -22.52 -2.77 15.67
CA ILE A 467 -23.56 -2.73 14.62
C ILE A 467 -24.06 -4.15 14.30
N THR A 468 -23.16 -5.14 14.39
CA THR A 468 -23.42 -6.56 14.11
C THR A 468 -22.54 -7.40 15.03
N PRO A 469 -22.88 -8.66 15.33
CA PRO A 469 -21.96 -9.58 16.00
C PRO A 469 -20.58 -9.62 15.30
N ILE A 470 -19.53 -9.95 16.03
CA ILE A 470 -18.16 -10.01 15.48
C ILE A 470 -18.14 -10.93 14.26
N ILE A 471 -17.62 -10.42 13.15
CA ILE A 471 -17.62 -11.13 11.87
C ILE A 471 -16.38 -12.00 11.76
N THR A 472 -16.59 -13.31 11.68
CA THR A 472 -15.50 -14.31 11.60
C THR A 472 -15.32 -14.89 10.19
N GLN A 473 -16.33 -14.77 9.33
CA GLN A 473 -16.30 -15.34 7.98
C GLN A 473 -15.91 -14.27 6.95
N PRO A 474 -14.87 -14.50 6.12
CA PRO A 474 -14.41 -13.53 5.14
C PRO A 474 -15.48 -13.08 4.14
N LYS A 475 -16.38 -13.98 3.71
CA LYS A 475 -17.49 -13.61 2.82
C LYS A 475 -18.49 -12.65 3.50
N LYS A 476 -18.79 -12.86 4.78
CA LYS A 476 -19.63 -11.94 5.55
C LYS A 476 -18.92 -10.61 5.80
N ALA A 477 -17.59 -10.62 5.93
CA ALA A 477 -16.79 -9.40 6.03
C ALA A 477 -16.86 -8.57 4.75
N ALA A 478 -16.75 -9.19 3.58
CA ALA A 478 -16.93 -8.51 2.30
C ALA A 478 -18.34 -7.90 2.17
N ALA A 479 -19.38 -8.63 2.61
CA ALA A 479 -20.75 -8.11 2.65
C ALA A 479 -20.90 -6.90 3.59
N ALA A 480 -20.28 -6.93 4.76
CA ALA A 480 -20.29 -5.82 5.71
C ALA A 480 -19.55 -4.58 5.16
N LEU A 481 -18.44 -4.77 4.44
CA LEU A 481 -17.76 -3.67 3.75
C LEU A 481 -18.62 -3.08 2.63
N ALA A 482 -19.34 -3.91 1.87
CA ALA A 482 -20.28 -3.45 0.87
C ALA A 482 -21.46 -2.67 1.50
N TRP A 483 -21.98 -3.13 2.62
CA TRP A 483 -22.99 -2.41 3.41
C TRP A 483 -22.48 -1.04 3.88
N LEU A 484 -21.20 -0.95 4.32
CA LEU A 484 -20.59 0.34 4.69
C LEU A 484 -20.54 1.33 3.53
N VAL A 485 -20.33 0.84 2.29
CA VAL A 485 -20.40 1.69 1.09
C VAL A 485 -21.82 2.23 0.89
N GLU A 486 -22.84 1.39 1.06
CA GLU A 486 -24.25 1.84 0.94
C GLU A 486 -24.61 2.83 2.03
N GLU A 487 -24.23 2.57 3.27
CA GLU A 487 -24.45 3.50 4.40
C GLU A 487 -23.76 4.85 4.15
N MET A 488 -22.53 4.83 3.63
CA MET A 488 -21.81 6.04 3.21
C MET A 488 -22.60 6.82 2.16
N GLU A 489 -23.06 6.16 1.11
CA GLU A 489 -23.83 6.80 0.03
C GLU A 489 -25.15 7.37 0.54
N GLN A 490 -25.82 6.66 1.44
CA GLN A 490 -27.05 7.14 2.07
C GLN A 490 -26.80 8.40 2.91
N ARG A 491 -25.74 8.44 3.71
CA ARG A 491 -25.35 9.63 4.47
C ARG A 491 -25.05 10.81 3.55
N TYR A 492 -24.42 10.56 2.40
CA TYR A 492 -24.18 11.60 1.40
C TYR A 492 -25.46 12.15 0.82
N GLN A 493 -26.45 11.31 0.51
CA GLN A 493 -27.75 11.75 0.02
C GLN A 493 -28.45 12.65 1.06
N ASP A 494 -28.47 12.27 2.32
CA ASP A 494 -29.10 13.05 3.39
C ASP A 494 -28.36 14.38 3.64
N MET A 495 -27.02 14.38 3.60
CA MET A 495 -26.21 15.60 3.69
C MET A 495 -26.42 16.52 2.47
N GLN A 496 -26.53 15.95 1.27
CA GLN A 496 -26.79 16.71 0.05
C GLN A 496 -28.19 17.36 0.08
N ALA A 497 -29.22 16.61 0.48
CA ALA A 497 -30.57 17.11 0.65
C ALA A 497 -30.62 18.26 1.65
N SER A 498 -29.83 18.17 2.70
CA SER A 498 -29.72 19.17 3.77
C SER A 498 -28.69 20.28 3.49
N ARG A 499 -28.00 20.26 2.33
CA ARG A 499 -26.99 21.23 1.90
C ARG A 499 -25.82 21.38 2.90
N VAL A 500 -25.40 20.30 3.53
CA VAL A 500 -24.22 20.23 4.39
C VAL A 500 -23.16 19.36 3.76
N ARG A 501 -21.89 19.59 4.11
CA ARG A 501 -20.74 18.90 3.50
C ARG A 501 -20.05 17.92 4.44
N HIS A 502 -20.35 17.97 5.74
CA HIS A 502 -19.73 17.15 6.77
C HIS A 502 -20.76 16.63 7.75
N ILE A 503 -20.57 15.42 8.25
CA ILE A 503 -21.49 14.76 9.17
C ILE A 503 -21.66 15.54 10.49
N ASP A 504 -20.60 16.21 10.96
CA ASP A 504 -20.66 17.01 12.19
C ASP A 504 -21.61 18.20 12.07
N ASP A 505 -21.59 18.87 10.90
CA ASP A 505 -22.51 19.96 10.60
C ASP A 505 -23.94 19.45 10.49
N PHE A 506 -24.12 18.28 9.85
CA PHE A 506 -25.43 17.62 9.78
C PHE A 506 -25.96 17.31 11.18
N ASN A 507 -25.16 16.63 11.99
CA ASN A 507 -25.52 16.25 13.35
C ASN A 507 -25.84 17.46 14.24
N LYS A 508 -25.03 18.52 14.13
CA LYS A 508 -25.27 19.78 14.85
C LYS A 508 -26.60 20.40 14.49
N LYS A 509 -26.93 20.46 13.20
CA LYS A 509 -28.17 21.05 12.71
C LYS A 509 -29.39 20.19 12.99
N VAL A 510 -29.25 18.87 12.99
CA VAL A 510 -30.35 17.96 13.41
C VAL A 510 -30.63 18.13 14.90
N ARG A 511 -29.60 18.19 15.77
CA ARG A 511 -29.75 18.41 17.22
C ARG A 511 -30.36 19.79 17.54
N SER A 512 -30.05 20.82 16.76
CA SER A 512 -30.64 22.16 16.92
C SER A 512 -32.05 22.29 16.33
N GLY A 513 -32.56 21.27 15.63
CA GLY A 513 -33.86 21.33 14.94
C GLY A 513 -33.86 22.20 13.67
N GLU A 514 -32.69 22.66 13.20
CA GLU A 514 -32.56 23.42 11.94
C GLU A 514 -32.84 22.54 10.71
N ILE A 515 -32.45 21.27 10.79
CA ILE A 515 -32.74 20.24 9.81
C ILE A 515 -33.78 19.29 10.40
N THR A 516 -34.91 19.19 9.71
CA THR A 516 -36.01 18.26 10.03
C THR A 516 -36.22 17.29 8.89
N THR A 517 -36.77 16.13 9.19
CA THR A 517 -37.09 15.11 8.20
C THR A 517 -38.00 15.68 7.10
N PRO A 518 -37.66 15.55 5.80
CA PRO A 518 -38.52 16.02 4.74
C PRO A 518 -39.91 15.36 4.77
N LEU A 519 -40.96 16.14 4.50
CA LEU A 519 -42.32 15.62 4.42
C LEU A 519 -42.43 14.52 3.34
N GLY A 520 -42.88 13.34 3.75
CA GLY A 520 -42.99 12.17 2.89
C GLY A 520 -41.73 11.29 2.83
N SER A 521 -40.68 11.63 3.58
CA SER A 521 -39.53 10.73 3.74
C SER A 521 -39.92 9.53 4.60
N GLN A 522 -39.50 8.33 4.17
CA GLN A 522 -39.66 7.11 4.98
C GLN A 522 -38.62 7.01 6.12
N ARG A 523 -37.63 7.89 6.12
CA ARG A 523 -36.56 7.92 7.14
C ARG A 523 -36.67 9.16 8.00
N GLU A 524 -36.59 8.95 9.29
CA GLU A 524 -36.47 10.02 10.28
C GLU A 524 -35.01 10.46 10.39
N TYR A 525 -34.74 11.77 10.26
CA TYR A 525 -33.41 12.32 10.41
C TYR A 525 -33.01 12.34 11.90
N LYS A 526 -32.01 11.53 12.23
CA LYS A 526 -31.36 11.46 13.55
C LYS A 526 -29.87 11.81 13.39
N PRO A 527 -29.21 12.26 14.46
CA PRO A 527 -27.77 12.40 14.43
C PRO A 527 -27.10 11.06 14.08
N TYR A 528 -26.22 11.06 13.08
CA TYR A 528 -25.49 9.88 12.69
C TYR A 528 -24.29 9.62 13.63
N PRO A 529 -24.13 8.43 14.20
CA PRO A 529 -22.89 8.04 14.86
C PRO A 529 -21.72 7.95 13.89
N TYR A 530 -20.52 8.17 14.35
CA TYR A 530 -19.33 7.72 13.63
C TYR A 530 -19.34 6.19 13.52
N ILE A 531 -18.82 5.65 12.43
CA ILE A 531 -18.64 4.21 12.29
C ILE A 531 -17.15 3.92 12.16
N VAL A 532 -16.65 3.01 13.00
CA VAL A 532 -15.28 2.51 12.94
C VAL A 532 -15.35 1.02 12.59
N ALA A 533 -14.87 0.67 11.40
CA ALA A 533 -14.73 -0.72 11.00
C ALA A 533 -13.27 -1.16 11.17
N ILE A 534 -13.07 -2.23 11.91
CA ILE A 534 -11.75 -2.76 12.29
C ILE A 534 -11.60 -4.15 11.72
N VAL A 535 -10.57 -4.35 10.92
CA VAL A 535 -10.17 -5.64 10.35
C VAL A 535 -8.88 -6.06 11.03
N ASP A 536 -8.90 -7.14 11.82
CA ASP A 536 -7.70 -7.64 12.51
C ASP A 536 -6.69 -8.29 11.58
N GLU A 537 -7.17 -9.03 10.55
CA GLU A 537 -6.29 -9.65 9.56
C GLU A 537 -6.83 -9.46 8.14
N LEU A 538 -6.34 -8.41 7.47
CA LEU A 538 -6.72 -8.11 6.10
C LEU A 538 -6.32 -9.21 5.11
N ALA A 539 -5.20 -9.91 5.37
CA ALA A 539 -4.72 -10.97 4.49
C ALA A 539 -5.76 -12.08 4.29
N ASP A 540 -6.50 -12.47 5.34
CA ASP A 540 -7.47 -13.54 5.25
C ASP A 540 -8.70 -13.16 4.40
N LEU A 541 -9.04 -11.88 4.37
CA LEU A 541 -10.10 -11.34 3.50
C LEU A 541 -9.61 -11.29 2.05
N MET A 542 -8.40 -10.77 1.82
CA MET A 542 -7.80 -10.63 0.48
C MET A 542 -7.52 -11.98 -0.18
N MET A 543 -7.30 -13.03 0.60
CA MET A 543 -7.16 -14.41 0.08
C MET A 543 -8.49 -15.02 -0.37
N THR A 544 -9.62 -14.57 0.18
CA THR A 544 -10.95 -15.18 -0.06
C THR A 544 -11.76 -14.40 -1.10
N ALA A 545 -11.80 -13.08 -1.02
CA ALA A 545 -12.59 -12.21 -1.89
C ALA A 545 -11.80 -10.93 -2.24
N PRO A 546 -10.64 -11.03 -2.93
CA PRO A 546 -9.73 -9.90 -3.10
C PRO A 546 -10.38 -8.71 -3.83
N ARG A 547 -11.13 -8.94 -4.90
CA ARG A 547 -11.76 -7.88 -5.69
C ARG A 547 -12.82 -7.11 -4.90
N ASP A 548 -13.76 -7.84 -4.27
CA ASP A 548 -14.88 -7.23 -3.56
C ASP A 548 -14.38 -6.41 -2.34
N VAL A 549 -13.37 -6.94 -1.63
CA VAL A 549 -12.76 -6.29 -0.47
C VAL A 549 -11.96 -5.07 -0.90
N GLU A 550 -11.12 -5.17 -1.93
CA GLU A 550 -10.34 -4.04 -2.44
C GLU A 550 -11.24 -2.91 -2.95
N ASP A 551 -12.24 -3.22 -3.80
CA ASP A 551 -13.18 -2.23 -4.33
C ASP A 551 -13.95 -1.52 -3.21
N ALA A 552 -14.44 -2.25 -2.21
CA ALA A 552 -15.13 -1.66 -1.08
C ALA A 552 -14.21 -0.74 -0.25
N ILE A 553 -12.98 -1.20 0.07
CA ILE A 553 -11.99 -0.40 0.79
C ILE A 553 -11.68 0.89 0.01
N VAL A 554 -11.41 0.80 -1.29
CA VAL A 554 -11.10 1.96 -2.13
C VAL A 554 -12.26 2.96 -2.15
N ARG A 555 -13.49 2.50 -2.36
CA ARG A 555 -14.68 3.37 -2.35
C ARG A 555 -14.88 4.06 -1.02
N ILE A 556 -14.74 3.34 0.10
CA ILE A 556 -14.85 3.91 1.44
C ILE A 556 -13.74 4.94 1.66
N THR A 557 -12.48 4.58 1.41
CA THR A 557 -11.33 5.42 1.75
C THR A 557 -11.26 6.70 0.92
N GLN A 558 -11.82 6.72 -0.29
CA GLN A 558 -11.89 7.91 -1.12
C GLN A 558 -12.92 8.94 -0.64
N LYS A 559 -14.00 8.51 -0.01
CA LYS A 559 -15.16 9.39 0.25
C LYS A 559 -15.62 9.42 1.72
N ALA A 560 -15.46 8.36 2.48
CA ALA A 560 -16.16 8.16 3.75
C ALA A 560 -15.76 9.11 4.89
N ARG A 561 -14.66 9.85 4.77
CA ARG A 561 -14.23 10.82 5.80
C ARG A 561 -15.33 11.81 6.17
N ALA A 562 -15.95 12.46 5.19
CA ALA A 562 -17.01 13.43 5.44
C ALA A 562 -18.31 12.81 5.95
N ALA A 563 -18.53 11.52 5.67
CA ALA A 563 -19.67 10.74 6.17
C ALA A 563 -19.44 10.15 7.58
N GLY A 564 -18.28 10.38 8.18
CA GLY A 564 -17.94 9.90 9.53
C GLY A 564 -17.73 8.38 9.61
N ILE A 565 -17.20 7.75 8.55
CA ILE A 565 -16.90 6.32 8.50
C ILE A 565 -15.39 6.13 8.36
N HIS A 566 -14.81 5.32 9.23
CA HIS A 566 -13.37 5.15 9.36
C HIS A 566 -12.98 3.67 9.32
N LEU A 567 -11.90 3.34 8.62
CA LEU A 567 -11.36 1.99 8.55
C LEU A 567 -10.05 1.88 9.31
N VAL A 568 -9.89 0.81 10.07
CA VAL A 568 -8.61 0.38 10.63
C VAL A 568 -8.31 -1.01 10.05
N LEU A 569 -7.32 -1.07 9.18
CA LEU A 569 -6.95 -2.28 8.46
C LEU A 569 -5.65 -2.82 9.06
N ALA A 570 -5.73 -3.93 9.77
CA ALA A 570 -4.56 -4.54 10.37
C ALA A 570 -4.16 -5.84 9.63
N THR A 571 -2.86 -6.16 9.60
CA THR A 571 -2.35 -7.41 9.03
C THR A 571 -1.04 -7.82 9.68
N GLN A 572 -0.83 -9.13 9.82
CA GLN A 572 0.45 -9.72 10.20
C GLN A 572 1.32 -10.07 8.98
N ARG A 573 0.75 -9.98 7.77
CA ARG A 573 1.38 -10.34 6.49
C ARG A 573 1.35 -9.16 5.52
N PRO A 574 2.21 -8.17 5.70
CA PRO A 574 2.24 -6.99 4.82
C PRO A 574 2.92 -7.32 3.47
N SER A 575 2.29 -8.17 2.66
CA SER A 575 2.70 -8.45 1.28
C SER A 575 2.02 -7.50 0.30
N VAL A 576 2.56 -7.38 -0.91
CA VAL A 576 2.00 -6.53 -1.98
C VAL A 576 0.59 -7.00 -2.39
N ASP A 577 0.32 -8.31 -2.29
CA ASP A 577 -0.99 -8.89 -2.62
C ASP A 577 -2.06 -8.58 -1.56
N VAL A 578 -1.65 -8.25 -0.33
CA VAL A 578 -2.54 -7.89 0.78
C VAL A 578 -2.71 -6.38 0.87
N VAL A 579 -1.61 -5.64 0.82
CA VAL A 579 -1.58 -4.18 0.87
C VAL A 579 -1.27 -3.67 -0.52
N THR A 580 -2.30 -3.66 -1.37
CA THR A 580 -2.18 -3.28 -2.78
C THR A 580 -1.84 -1.80 -2.95
N GLY A 581 -1.39 -1.42 -4.14
CA GLY A 581 -1.12 -0.03 -4.47
C GLY A 581 -2.35 0.87 -4.31
N LEU A 582 -3.56 0.36 -4.61
CA LEU A 582 -4.81 1.10 -4.45
C LEU A 582 -5.15 1.36 -2.98
N ILE A 583 -4.97 0.36 -2.11
CA ILE A 583 -5.16 0.52 -0.66
C ILE A 583 -4.15 1.54 -0.11
N LYS A 584 -2.86 1.41 -0.45
CA LYS A 584 -1.80 2.32 0.02
C LYS A 584 -2.04 3.79 -0.36
N THR A 585 -2.50 4.04 -1.57
CA THR A 585 -2.76 5.40 -2.06
C THR A 585 -3.92 6.06 -1.31
N ASN A 586 -4.91 5.28 -0.89
CA ASN A 586 -6.12 5.79 -0.27
C ASN A 586 -6.11 5.72 1.28
N VAL A 587 -5.15 5.00 1.89
CA VAL A 587 -4.94 4.93 3.35
C VAL A 587 -3.58 5.53 3.70
N PRO A 588 -3.50 6.86 3.87
CA PRO A 588 -2.22 7.55 4.01
C PRO A 588 -1.60 7.45 5.41
N SER A 589 -2.40 7.20 6.46
CA SER A 589 -1.89 7.05 7.82
C SER A 589 -1.50 5.61 8.09
N ARG A 590 -0.30 5.38 8.61
CA ARG A 590 0.27 4.04 8.74
C ARG A 590 0.97 3.86 10.07
N LEU A 591 0.83 2.69 10.67
CA LEU A 591 1.52 2.29 11.87
C LEU A 591 2.18 0.92 11.61
N ALA A 592 3.50 0.90 11.58
CA ALA A 592 4.28 -0.32 11.42
C ALA A 592 4.93 -0.70 12.74
N PHE A 593 4.63 -1.87 13.24
CA PHE A 593 5.41 -2.56 14.25
C PHE A 593 6.51 -3.38 13.59
N ALA A 594 7.31 -4.11 14.36
CA ALA A 594 8.41 -4.89 13.84
C ALA A 594 7.95 -5.85 12.73
N THR A 595 8.65 -5.84 11.60
CA THR A 595 8.40 -6.70 10.44
C THR A 595 9.57 -7.66 10.21
N SER A 596 9.29 -8.77 9.53
CA SER A 596 10.28 -9.83 9.29
C SER A 596 11.31 -9.45 8.22
N SER A 597 10.98 -8.54 7.31
CA SER A 597 11.83 -8.20 6.17
C SER A 597 11.79 -6.72 5.81
N LEU A 598 12.84 -6.27 5.11
CA LEU A 598 12.89 -4.94 4.49
C LEU A 598 11.77 -4.73 3.46
N THR A 599 11.39 -5.79 2.74
CA THR A 599 10.29 -5.75 1.77
C THR A 599 8.98 -5.42 2.47
N ASP A 600 8.70 -6.06 3.62
CA ASP A 600 7.50 -5.80 4.42
C ASP A 600 7.45 -4.35 4.92
N SER A 601 8.62 -3.82 5.37
CA SER A 601 8.73 -2.42 5.77
C SER A 601 8.39 -1.47 4.61
N ARG A 602 8.89 -1.76 3.40
CA ARG A 602 8.57 -0.97 2.22
C ARG A 602 7.11 -1.09 1.78
N VAL A 603 6.50 -2.25 1.97
CA VAL A 603 5.07 -2.42 1.67
C VAL A 603 4.22 -1.53 2.56
N ILE A 604 4.49 -1.47 3.87
CA ILE A 604 3.66 -0.71 4.81
C ILE A 604 4.02 0.78 4.88
N LEU A 605 5.31 1.16 4.88
CA LEU A 605 5.78 2.52 5.10
C LEU A 605 6.28 3.23 3.83
N ASP A 606 6.39 2.53 2.70
CA ASP A 606 7.11 2.96 1.49
C ASP A 606 8.60 3.26 1.73
N GLN A 607 9.12 2.94 2.91
CA GLN A 607 10.51 3.14 3.31
C GLN A 607 10.99 2.03 4.24
N GLN A 608 12.31 1.94 4.42
CA GLN A 608 12.94 1.03 5.37
C GLN A 608 12.78 1.53 6.82
N GLY A 609 12.85 0.61 7.78
CA GLY A 609 12.90 0.95 9.20
C GLY A 609 12.12 0.00 10.10
N ALA A 610 10.98 -0.54 9.65
CA ALA A 610 10.18 -1.45 10.47
C ALA A 610 10.88 -2.80 10.71
N GLU A 611 11.76 -3.23 9.81
CA GLU A 611 12.62 -4.42 9.95
C GLU A 611 13.71 -4.25 11.02
N LYS A 612 13.93 -3.02 11.51
CA LYS A 612 14.93 -2.71 12.54
C LYS A 612 14.30 -2.44 13.91
N LEU A 613 12.99 -2.61 14.01
CA LEU A 613 12.27 -2.47 15.26
C LEU A 613 12.46 -3.72 16.14
N ILE A 614 12.37 -3.50 17.45
CA ILE A 614 12.71 -4.52 18.45
C ILE A 614 11.53 -5.47 18.73
N GLY A 615 10.31 -5.10 18.31
CA GLY A 615 9.07 -5.79 18.69
C GLY A 615 8.53 -5.34 20.06
N MET A 616 7.52 -6.05 20.58
CA MET A 616 6.89 -5.75 21.87
C MET A 616 6.33 -4.31 21.97
N GLY A 617 5.75 -3.83 20.88
CA GLY A 617 5.13 -2.50 20.81
C GLY A 617 6.04 -1.38 20.30
N ASP A 618 7.31 -1.67 19.96
CA ASP A 618 8.17 -0.71 19.25
C ASP A 618 7.61 -0.50 17.84
N GLY A 619 7.26 0.72 17.49
CA GLY A 619 6.55 1.06 16.27
C GLY A 619 7.03 2.32 15.59
N LEU A 620 6.68 2.43 14.32
CA LEU A 620 6.86 3.61 13.46
C LEU A 620 5.49 4.10 13.00
N PHE A 621 5.09 5.26 13.47
CA PHE A 621 3.85 5.92 13.08
C PHE A 621 4.10 6.98 12.02
N LEU A 622 3.44 6.84 10.88
CA LEU A 622 3.47 7.80 9.77
C LEU A 622 2.07 8.44 9.68
N PRO A 623 1.87 9.63 10.25
CA PRO A 623 0.61 10.35 10.12
C PRO A 623 0.38 10.84 8.70
N MET A 624 -0.86 11.05 8.32
CA MET A 624 -1.25 11.61 7.02
C MET A 624 -0.54 12.95 6.75
N GLY A 625 0.12 13.05 5.59
CA GLY A 625 0.85 14.25 5.17
C GLY A 625 2.27 14.37 5.71
N ALA A 626 2.75 13.39 6.50
CA ALA A 626 4.15 13.35 6.92
C ALA A 626 4.97 12.43 6.00
N ASN A 627 6.22 12.85 5.74
CA ASN A 627 7.17 12.06 4.94
C ASN A 627 8.09 11.17 5.80
N LYS A 628 8.18 11.46 7.10
CA LYS A 628 9.03 10.71 8.03
C LYS A 628 8.19 10.14 9.17
N PRO A 629 8.36 8.86 9.51
CA PRO A 629 7.64 8.26 10.61
C PRO A 629 8.22 8.68 11.97
N ILE A 630 7.34 8.80 12.95
CA ILE A 630 7.66 9.00 14.36
C ILE A 630 7.86 7.63 15.00
N ARG A 631 9.00 7.39 15.67
CA ARG A 631 9.18 6.17 16.46
C ARG A 631 8.50 6.32 17.80
N LEU A 632 7.73 5.32 18.18
CA LEU A 632 7.02 5.29 19.44
C LEU A 632 7.04 3.89 20.07
N GLN A 633 6.89 3.83 21.38
CA GLN A 633 6.50 2.63 22.09
C GLN A 633 4.98 2.62 22.23
N GLY A 634 4.34 1.62 21.64
CA GLY A 634 2.89 1.44 21.70
C GLY A 634 2.39 1.29 23.12
N ALA A 635 1.22 1.84 23.39
CA ALA A 635 0.55 1.70 24.67
C ALA A 635 0.17 0.24 24.92
N PHE A 636 0.44 -0.23 26.13
CA PHE A 636 0.12 -1.58 26.58
C PHE A 636 -1.09 -1.57 27.51
N ILE A 637 -1.94 -2.56 27.36
CA ILE A 637 -3.10 -2.84 28.21
C ILE A 637 -3.14 -4.34 28.50
N THR A 638 -3.53 -4.71 29.70
CA THR A 638 -3.68 -6.11 30.11
C THR A 638 -5.06 -6.65 29.79
N ASP A 639 -5.19 -7.98 29.73
CA ASP A 639 -6.48 -8.64 29.51
C ASP A 639 -7.47 -8.33 30.63
N ASP A 640 -7.01 -8.21 31.88
CA ASP A 640 -7.86 -7.85 33.03
C ASP A 640 -8.44 -6.45 32.87
N GLU A 641 -7.66 -5.48 32.39
CA GLU A 641 -8.13 -4.11 32.13
C GLU A 641 -9.15 -4.10 30.98
N ILE A 642 -8.91 -4.87 29.92
CA ILE A 642 -9.84 -5.03 28.80
C ILE A 642 -11.17 -5.58 29.32
N HIS A 643 -11.14 -6.66 30.08
CA HIS A 643 -12.35 -7.27 30.65
C HIS A 643 -13.10 -6.32 31.55
N ALA A 644 -12.39 -5.57 32.42
CA ALA A 644 -13.03 -4.60 33.33
C ALA A 644 -13.77 -3.49 32.54
N VAL A 645 -13.16 -2.94 31.51
CA VAL A 645 -13.79 -1.90 30.68
C VAL A 645 -14.95 -2.46 29.87
N VAL A 646 -14.80 -3.64 29.28
CA VAL A 646 -15.85 -4.31 28.50
C VAL A 646 -17.06 -4.64 29.38
N GLU A 647 -16.86 -5.19 30.57
CA GLU A 647 -17.95 -5.47 31.53
C GLU A 647 -18.66 -4.19 32.00
N ALA A 648 -17.88 -3.12 32.29
CA ALA A 648 -18.47 -1.82 32.62
C ALA A 648 -19.31 -1.26 31.45
N THR A 649 -18.94 -1.54 30.23
CA THR A 649 -19.66 -1.13 29.02
C THR A 649 -20.93 -1.96 28.80
N LYS A 650 -20.84 -3.30 28.90
CA LYS A 650 -21.97 -4.22 28.72
C LYS A 650 -23.04 -4.10 29.81
N SER A 651 -22.64 -3.76 31.03
CA SER A 651 -23.59 -3.61 32.14
C SER A 651 -24.57 -2.46 31.94
N GLN A 652 -24.36 -1.55 31.00
CA GLN A 652 -25.16 -0.34 30.81
C GLN A 652 -26.22 -0.49 29.70
N ALA A 653 -25.94 -1.22 28.64
CA ALA A 653 -26.86 -1.41 27.52
C ALA A 653 -26.51 -2.68 26.75
N GLU A 654 -27.52 -3.29 26.13
CA GLU A 654 -27.35 -4.36 25.16
C GLU A 654 -27.07 -3.79 23.75
N PRO A 655 -26.39 -4.55 22.87
CA PRO A 655 -26.15 -4.10 21.50
C PRO A 655 -27.43 -4.08 20.67
N GLU A 656 -27.67 -2.99 19.97
CA GLU A 656 -28.72 -2.88 18.95
C GLU A 656 -28.15 -3.25 17.59
N TYR A 657 -28.30 -4.51 17.18
CA TYR A 657 -27.80 -4.98 15.90
C TYR A 657 -28.64 -4.49 14.74
N THR A 658 -27.97 -4.07 13.65
CA THR A 658 -28.59 -3.68 12.39
C THR A 658 -28.75 -4.90 11.50
N GLU A 659 -29.96 -5.18 11.04
CA GLU A 659 -30.25 -6.30 10.13
C GLU A 659 -29.62 -6.06 8.75
N GLY A 660 -29.24 -7.15 8.08
CA GLY A 660 -28.74 -7.12 6.70
C GLY A 660 -27.27 -6.79 6.52
N VAL A 661 -26.53 -6.39 7.56
CA VAL A 661 -25.11 -5.99 7.47
C VAL A 661 -24.20 -7.12 6.93
N THR A 662 -24.44 -8.35 7.35
CA THR A 662 -23.65 -9.52 6.94
C THR A 662 -24.33 -10.38 5.88
N ASN A 663 -25.54 -9.99 5.48
CA ASN A 663 -26.18 -10.65 4.38
C ASN A 663 -25.48 -10.19 3.11
N ALA A 664 -24.75 -11.11 2.45
CA ALA A 664 -24.50 -10.88 1.04
C ALA A 664 -25.89 -10.59 0.46
N LYS A 665 -26.11 -9.37 -0.03
CA LYS A 665 -27.18 -9.19 -0.98
C LYS A 665 -26.83 -10.16 -2.11
N THR A 666 -27.32 -11.39 -2.02
CA THR A 666 -27.62 -12.10 -3.23
C THR A 666 -28.30 -11.06 -4.07
N ASN A 667 -27.81 -10.84 -5.27
CA ASN A 667 -28.36 -9.94 -6.27
C ASN A 667 -29.84 -10.26 -6.59
N SER A 668 -30.68 -10.39 -5.57
CA SER A 668 -32.12 -10.64 -5.66
C SER A 668 -32.95 -9.37 -5.89
N GLU A 669 -32.27 -8.21 -6.04
CA GLU A 669 -32.89 -7.02 -6.68
C GLU A 669 -32.17 -6.62 -7.99
N ARG A 670 -31.10 -7.29 -8.37
CA ARG A 670 -30.83 -7.52 -9.78
C ARG A 670 -31.58 -8.83 -10.07
N THR A 671 -32.79 -8.72 -10.62
CA THR A 671 -33.48 -9.78 -11.35
C THR A 671 -32.45 -10.80 -11.83
N ASP A 672 -32.72 -12.11 -11.69
CA ASP A 672 -31.91 -13.24 -12.16
C ASP A 672 -31.35 -12.95 -13.57
N VAL A 673 -30.28 -12.13 -13.59
CA VAL A 673 -29.53 -11.85 -14.80
C VAL A 673 -28.56 -13.00 -14.90
N ASP A 674 -28.82 -13.83 -15.89
CA ASP A 674 -27.96 -14.95 -16.25
C ASP A 674 -26.49 -14.54 -16.23
N PRO A 675 -25.59 -15.20 -15.45
CA PRO A 675 -24.18 -14.86 -15.28
C PRO A 675 -23.42 -14.63 -16.60
N ASP A 676 -23.93 -15.16 -17.70
CA ASP A 676 -23.30 -15.04 -19.02
C ASP A 676 -23.53 -13.66 -19.70
N ILE A 677 -24.46 -12.84 -19.22
CA ILE A 677 -24.80 -11.53 -19.84
C ILE A 677 -24.05 -10.39 -19.16
N GLY A 678 -23.81 -10.46 -17.84
CA GLY A 678 -23.05 -9.45 -17.10
C GLY A 678 -23.55 -8.00 -17.28
N ASP A 679 -22.63 -7.04 -17.41
CA ASP A 679 -22.92 -5.59 -17.59
C ASP A 679 -23.57 -5.24 -18.95
N ASP A 680 -23.83 -6.21 -19.83
CA ASP A 680 -24.34 -6.00 -21.18
C ASP A 680 -25.87 -6.21 -21.33
N MET A 681 -26.61 -6.38 -20.22
CA MET A 681 -28.04 -6.73 -20.25
C MET A 681 -28.89 -5.74 -21.06
N ASP A 682 -28.72 -4.46 -20.85
CA ASP A 682 -29.52 -3.45 -21.60
C ASP A 682 -29.22 -3.51 -23.10
N VAL A 683 -27.98 -3.75 -23.48
CA VAL A 683 -27.58 -3.90 -24.88
C VAL A 683 -28.06 -5.23 -25.43
N PHE A 684 -28.11 -6.29 -24.61
CA PHE A 684 -28.63 -7.59 -25.00
C PHE A 684 -30.16 -7.54 -25.25
N LEU A 685 -30.92 -6.92 -24.36
CA LEU A 685 -32.39 -6.72 -24.56
C LEU A 685 -32.68 -5.95 -25.83
N GLN A 686 -31.92 -4.86 -26.10
CA GLN A 686 -32.05 -4.11 -27.34
C GLN A 686 -31.67 -4.94 -28.56
N ALA A 687 -30.69 -5.82 -28.46
CA ALA A 687 -30.30 -6.72 -29.52
C ALA A 687 -31.41 -7.75 -29.83
N VAL A 688 -31.99 -8.35 -28.78
CA VAL A 688 -33.10 -9.29 -28.91
C VAL A 688 -34.32 -8.60 -29.57
N GLU A 689 -34.72 -7.42 -29.06
CA GLU A 689 -35.81 -6.64 -29.64
C GLU A 689 -35.59 -6.34 -31.14
N LEU A 690 -34.36 -5.96 -31.50
CA LEU A 690 -34.00 -5.64 -32.88
C LEU A 690 -34.00 -6.87 -33.78
N VAL A 691 -33.46 -8.02 -33.32
CA VAL A 691 -33.39 -9.25 -34.09
C VAL A 691 -34.77 -9.87 -34.28
N VAL A 692 -35.57 -9.96 -33.21
CA VAL A 692 -36.90 -10.55 -33.25
C VAL A 692 -37.87 -9.66 -34.05
N SER A 693 -37.86 -8.34 -33.86
CA SER A 693 -38.74 -7.45 -34.63
C SER A 693 -38.38 -7.36 -36.11
N SER A 694 -37.09 -7.45 -36.46
CA SER A 694 -36.69 -7.43 -37.88
C SER A 694 -36.69 -8.81 -38.53
N GLN A 695 -36.84 -9.89 -37.78
CA GLN A 695 -36.74 -11.29 -38.24
C GLN A 695 -35.43 -11.53 -39.04
N PHE A 696 -34.35 -10.89 -38.60
CA PHE A 696 -33.08 -10.93 -39.30
C PHE A 696 -31.90 -11.05 -38.33
N GLY A 697 -31.38 -12.25 -38.13
CA GLY A 697 -30.26 -12.56 -37.20
C GLY A 697 -28.90 -12.28 -37.80
N SER A 698 -28.51 -11.01 -37.90
CA SER A 698 -27.20 -10.64 -38.52
C SER A 698 -26.31 -9.86 -37.59
N THR A 699 -25.11 -10.39 -37.35
CA THR A 699 -24.05 -9.72 -36.57
C THR A 699 -23.70 -8.33 -37.12
N SER A 700 -23.67 -8.18 -38.45
CA SER A 700 -23.40 -6.90 -39.09
C SER A 700 -24.56 -5.88 -38.89
N MET A 701 -25.81 -6.35 -38.77
CA MET A 701 -26.96 -5.51 -38.45
C MET A 701 -26.85 -5.00 -37.01
N LEU A 702 -26.55 -5.88 -36.03
CA LEU A 702 -26.36 -5.50 -34.63
C LEU A 702 -25.25 -4.47 -34.50
N GLN A 703 -24.11 -4.70 -35.15
CA GLN A 703 -22.96 -3.80 -35.14
C GLN A 703 -23.36 -2.38 -35.61
N ARG A 704 -24.09 -2.27 -36.69
CA ARG A 704 -24.50 -0.96 -37.24
C ARG A 704 -25.58 -0.27 -36.41
N LYS A 705 -26.57 -1.03 -35.94
CA LYS A 705 -27.75 -0.46 -35.25
C LYS A 705 -27.45 -0.13 -33.79
N LEU A 706 -26.75 -0.99 -33.08
CA LEU A 706 -26.39 -0.79 -31.67
C LEU A 706 -25.03 -0.09 -31.48
N ARG A 707 -24.30 0.18 -32.58
CA ARG A 707 -22.97 0.81 -32.59
C ARG A 707 -21.96 0.09 -31.69
N VAL A 708 -22.01 -1.24 -31.67
CA VAL A 708 -21.10 -2.11 -30.90
C VAL A 708 -19.98 -2.66 -31.78
N GLY A 709 -18.86 -3.05 -31.17
CA GLY A 709 -17.76 -3.70 -31.90
C GLY A 709 -18.15 -5.08 -32.42
N PHE A 710 -17.40 -5.60 -33.43
CA PHE A 710 -17.67 -6.90 -34.09
C PHE A 710 -17.68 -8.06 -33.08
N ALA A 711 -16.68 -8.11 -32.17
CA ALA A 711 -16.60 -9.13 -31.12
C ALA A 711 -17.81 -9.11 -30.18
N LYS A 712 -18.30 -7.92 -29.79
CA LYS A 712 -19.48 -7.75 -28.93
C LYS A 712 -20.75 -8.16 -29.65
N ALA A 713 -20.92 -7.78 -30.92
CA ALA A 713 -22.06 -8.20 -31.73
C ALA A 713 -22.08 -9.73 -31.95
N GLY A 714 -20.92 -10.36 -32.11
CA GLY A 714 -20.79 -11.82 -32.17
C GLY A 714 -21.25 -12.47 -30.88
N ARG A 715 -20.74 -12.03 -29.73
CA ARG A 715 -21.13 -12.52 -28.40
C ARG A 715 -22.63 -12.39 -28.12
N LEU A 716 -23.25 -11.26 -28.50
CA LEU A 716 -24.69 -11.08 -28.37
C LEU A 716 -25.48 -12.09 -29.21
N MET A 717 -25.01 -12.42 -30.42
CA MET A 717 -25.63 -13.44 -31.27
C MET A 717 -25.47 -14.85 -30.69
N ASP A 718 -24.34 -15.17 -30.09
CA ASP A 718 -24.10 -16.47 -29.45
C ASP A 718 -24.95 -16.62 -28.17
N LEU A 719 -25.11 -15.55 -27.39
CA LEU A 719 -26.03 -15.50 -26.26
C LEU A 719 -27.50 -15.66 -26.66
N MET A 720 -27.91 -15.17 -27.82
CA MET A 720 -29.26 -15.40 -28.36
C MET A 720 -29.44 -16.85 -28.87
N GLU A 721 -28.38 -17.47 -29.39
CA GLU A 721 -28.40 -18.88 -29.79
C GLU A 721 -28.57 -19.80 -28.60
N THR A 722 -27.80 -19.60 -27.50
CA THR A 722 -27.92 -20.41 -26.28
C THR A 722 -29.31 -20.34 -25.63
N ARG A 723 -30.09 -19.30 -25.93
CA ARG A 723 -31.48 -19.10 -25.44
C ARG A 723 -32.54 -19.44 -26.48
N ASN A 724 -32.16 -20.09 -27.57
CA ASN A 724 -33.06 -20.46 -28.66
C ASN A 724 -33.81 -19.28 -29.28
N ILE A 725 -33.25 -18.09 -29.26
CA ILE A 725 -33.84 -16.90 -29.93
C ILE A 725 -33.44 -16.91 -31.41
N VAL A 726 -32.23 -17.34 -31.72
CA VAL A 726 -31.74 -17.51 -33.08
C VAL A 726 -31.15 -18.92 -33.26
N GLY A 727 -31.17 -19.42 -34.47
CA GLY A 727 -30.59 -20.69 -34.85
C GLY A 727 -29.03 -20.66 -34.89
N PRO A 728 -28.39 -21.82 -35.08
CA PRO A 728 -26.96 -21.96 -35.10
C PRO A 728 -26.31 -21.19 -36.25
N SER A 729 -25.01 -20.87 -36.07
CA SER A 729 -24.24 -20.13 -37.07
C SER A 729 -23.98 -20.95 -38.32
N GLU A 730 -24.46 -20.47 -39.48
CA GLU A 730 -24.20 -21.06 -40.78
C GLU A 730 -23.14 -20.27 -41.58
N GLY A 731 -22.03 -19.92 -40.93
CA GLY A 731 -20.94 -19.18 -41.55
C GLY A 731 -21.25 -17.68 -41.74
N SER A 732 -21.24 -17.19 -42.98
CA SER A 732 -21.46 -15.76 -43.27
C SER A 732 -22.91 -15.38 -43.52
N LYS A 733 -23.85 -16.31 -43.45
CA LYS A 733 -25.30 -16.05 -43.60
C LYS A 733 -25.87 -15.52 -42.29
N ALA A 734 -26.95 -14.74 -42.40
CA ALA A 734 -27.76 -14.34 -41.28
C ALA A 734 -28.41 -15.60 -40.65
N ARG A 735 -28.38 -15.67 -39.31
CA ARG A 735 -28.98 -16.79 -38.54
C ARG A 735 -30.53 -16.69 -38.64
N GLU A 736 -31.17 -17.83 -38.66
CA GLU A 736 -32.63 -17.90 -38.59
C GLU A 736 -33.11 -17.41 -37.23
N VAL A 737 -34.18 -16.63 -37.18
CA VAL A 737 -34.81 -16.14 -35.96
C VAL A 737 -35.93 -17.12 -35.58
N LEU A 738 -35.75 -17.77 -34.43
CA LEU A 738 -36.66 -18.83 -33.97
C LEU A 738 -37.92 -18.29 -33.25
N VAL A 739 -37.81 -17.11 -32.63
CA VAL A 739 -38.85 -16.43 -31.90
C VAL A 739 -39.65 -15.53 -32.83
N LYS A 740 -40.97 -15.64 -32.78
CA LYS A 740 -41.87 -14.81 -33.58
C LYS A 740 -42.05 -13.41 -32.98
N PRO A 741 -42.37 -12.40 -33.79
CA PRO A 741 -42.58 -11.03 -33.27
C PRO A 741 -43.67 -10.95 -32.17
N ASP A 742 -44.68 -11.80 -32.22
CA ASP A 742 -45.78 -11.85 -31.25
C ASP A 742 -45.32 -12.37 -29.88
N GLU A 743 -44.21 -13.14 -29.83
CA GLU A 743 -43.64 -13.74 -28.62
C GLU A 743 -42.55 -12.86 -27.99
N LEU A 744 -42.22 -11.71 -28.63
CA LEU A 744 -41.15 -10.81 -28.18
C LEU A 744 -41.31 -10.35 -26.73
N ALA A 745 -42.56 -9.93 -26.35
CA ALA A 745 -42.79 -9.42 -25.01
C ALA A 745 -42.62 -10.50 -23.93
N ALA A 746 -43.04 -11.74 -24.19
CA ALA A 746 -42.85 -12.88 -23.29
C ALA A 746 -41.36 -13.27 -23.18
N THR A 747 -40.64 -13.26 -24.32
CA THR A 747 -39.21 -13.57 -24.35
C THR A 747 -38.42 -12.50 -23.59
N LEU A 748 -38.71 -11.23 -23.75
CA LEU A 748 -38.06 -10.15 -22.98
C LEU A 748 -38.37 -10.24 -21.49
N ALA A 749 -39.61 -10.62 -21.11
CA ALA A 749 -40.01 -10.84 -19.73
C ALA A 749 -39.26 -12.05 -19.12
N SER A 750 -39.15 -13.16 -19.84
CA SER A 750 -38.39 -14.34 -19.44
C SER A 750 -36.90 -14.02 -19.23
N ILE A 751 -36.27 -13.24 -20.11
CA ILE A 751 -34.89 -12.79 -19.98
C ILE A 751 -34.70 -11.87 -18.77
N ARG A 752 -35.69 -11.08 -18.39
CA ARG A 752 -35.68 -10.20 -17.20
C ARG A 752 -35.96 -10.94 -15.90
N GLY A 753 -36.30 -12.24 -15.91
CA GLY A 753 -36.57 -13.01 -14.68
C GLY A 753 -37.93 -12.74 -14.05
N SER A 754 -38.88 -12.15 -14.76
CA SER A 754 -40.25 -12.03 -14.31
C SER A 754 -41.03 -13.30 -14.68
N ASP A 755 -40.90 -14.33 -13.88
CA ASP A 755 -41.78 -15.50 -13.92
C ASP A 755 -43.05 -15.14 -13.16
N THR A 756 -44.13 -14.91 -13.89
CA THR A 756 -45.46 -14.94 -13.32
C THR A 756 -45.81 -16.41 -13.11
N GLY A 757 -45.52 -16.88 -11.90
CA GLY A 757 -46.04 -18.19 -11.44
C GLY A 757 -47.54 -18.13 -11.48
N SER A 758 -48.12 -18.87 -12.39
CA SER A 758 -49.50 -19.33 -12.27
C SER A 758 -49.50 -20.47 -11.25
N ASP A 759 -49.88 -20.14 -10.01
CA ASP A 759 -50.54 -21.09 -9.15
C ASP A 759 -51.87 -21.42 -9.81
N ASP A 760 -52.01 -22.66 -10.23
CA ASP A 760 -53.32 -23.35 -10.26
C ASP A 760 -53.06 -24.87 -10.33
N ASP A 761 -53.63 -25.53 -9.30
CA ASP A 761 -54.11 -26.93 -9.22
C ASP A 761 -53.11 -28.10 -9.10
N GLU A 762 -52.94 -28.66 -7.96
CA GLU A 762 -53.52 -29.81 -7.20
C GLU A 762 -52.68 -30.18 -5.99
#